data_7d4513d6d7cdeb0a6875f23402b8ba6b
#
_entry.id   7d4513d6d7cdeb0a6875f23402b8ba6b
#
_cell.length_a   1.000
_cell.length_b   1.000
_cell.length_c   1.000
_cell.angle_alpha   90.00
_cell.angle_beta   90.00
_cell.angle_gamma   90.00
#
_symmetry.space_group_name_H-M   'P 1'
#
loop_
_entity.id
_entity.type
_entity.pdbx_description
1 polymer ?
#
loop_
_entity_poly.entity_id
_entity_poly.type
_entity_poly.pdbx_seq_one_letter_code
_entity_poly.pdbx_strand_id
1 'polypeptide(L)'
;MAVLSKIRERSMFLIIIIGLALFAFVLDPSTLGDFFNSTKVNEIGEVDGDIISKQEFASAIEEYKSQTGSRMSDMQATKTVWDNIVRKKIYQAQLDKAGIVLGENDVWAELKNSPSVKDNPQFQNEAGLFDELRLKQFLKDIEINNEQLSSAWNNYMKQIKDNSERNTYNNLVVSGLGASLKEGENNYFNNNTKINAQFVYLPYSSISDSLVKITRREIESYISTHEKDFQVEESRDLLYVKFDAKATPKDESSIKNDLASLSDAFREAKNNVNFLADNDSDLNLDTTFKFKNQVPVEVADLLFNGKKGDVFGPYKESGFFKMTKITEITKMPDSVKASHILIPFIGAQRVTKDITRTEEEAKVLADSILSVLKRNKRKFKSLANDFSSDKSNSAKGGDLGFFNYARMTPAFRDFTFTKRVGSIDIVKTPYGFHIIKIDKQRNNQIAMKLAVIGKKIVPSVATENAVFEKAEKFALEVSKERKFNEVSKANDYSTRPAIGIKVLDENVPGLGKERQIVTWSFGDIKVGDFKRFDTENGHLVVFLSSKTKKGLATATKVAGSVRPILLNKKKAKLISQKINGTSLAEIAKENKLSVKSVNSVSLQNPTLSGVGAEPKIVGAMLYAELNRLYSKVEGAKGVYAFVISNKELPTALPNYDSERKRIADTRKRQTFKMYEALKQATDITDNRGSMYGLN
;
A
#
# COMPACT_ATOMS: atom_id res chain seq x y z
N MET A 1 55.31 29.46 46.04
CA MET A 1 53.94 28.90 46.12
C MET A 1 52.81 29.94 45.93
N ALA A 2 53.06 31.24 46.02
CA ALA A 2 52.05 32.29 45.87
C ALA A 2 51.60 32.55 44.40
N VAL A 3 52.38 32.19 43.40
CA VAL A 3 52.03 32.40 41.97
C VAL A 3 51.08 31.32 41.44
N LEU A 4 51.19 30.10 41.91
CA LEU A 4 50.31 28.98 41.51
C LEU A 4 48.87 29.11 42.06
N SER A 5 48.71 29.71 43.26
CA SER A 5 47.37 29.99 43.81
C SER A 5 46.61 31.07 43.03
N LYS A 6 47.31 32.15 42.61
CA LYS A 6 46.73 33.21 41.77
C LYS A 6 46.36 32.75 40.35
N ILE A 7 47.09 31.78 39.78
CA ILE A 7 46.75 31.20 38.50
C ILE A 7 45.52 30.27 38.64
N ARG A 8 45.41 29.57 39.77
CA ARG A 8 44.27 28.68 40.04
C ARG A 8 42.97 29.46 40.29
N GLU A 9 43.02 30.58 41.02
CA GLU A 9 41.88 31.48 41.21
C GLU A 9 41.41 32.11 39.88
N ARG A 10 42.34 32.54 39.02
CA ARG A 10 42.00 33.09 37.71
C ARG A 10 41.51 32.06 36.72
N SER A 11 42.02 30.81 36.78
CA SER A 11 41.54 29.73 35.93
C SER A 11 40.15 29.28 36.34
N MET A 12 39.83 29.27 37.63
CA MET A 12 38.49 28.93 38.12
C MET A 12 37.47 30.03 37.73
N PHE A 13 37.88 31.32 37.79
CA PHE A 13 37.06 32.41 37.31
C PHE A 13 36.84 32.36 35.78
N LEU A 14 37.89 31.98 35.03
CA LEU A 14 37.80 31.80 33.57
C LEU A 14 36.89 30.61 33.20
N ILE A 15 36.94 29.51 33.94
CA ILE A 15 36.07 28.36 33.76
C ILE A 15 34.61 28.73 34.05
N ILE A 16 34.36 29.55 35.08
CA ILE A 16 33.03 30.05 35.39
C ILE A 16 32.51 31.00 34.29
N ILE A 17 33.38 31.90 33.76
CA ILE A 17 32.98 32.79 32.65
C ILE A 17 32.74 32.00 31.36
N ILE A 18 33.57 31.00 31.04
CA ILE A 18 33.37 30.12 29.88
C ILE A 18 32.12 29.26 30.08
N GLY A 19 31.90 28.75 31.29
CA GLY A 19 30.69 28.03 31.65
C GLY A 19 29.42 28.87 31.51
N LEU A 20 29.47 30.13 31.99
CA LEU A 20 28.37 31.09 31.84
C LEU A 20 28.16 31.52 30.37
N ALA A 21 29.25 31.70 29.60
CA ALA A 21 29.17 32.01 28.18
C ALA A 21 28.61 30.83 27.35
N LEU A 22 29.02 29.61 27.66
CA LEU A 22 28.44 28.39 27.08
C LEU A 22 26.97 28.18 27.51
N PHE A 23 26.68 28.49 28.79
CA PHE A 23 25.32 28.45 29.31
C PHE A 23 24.43 29.52 28.65
N ALA A 24 24.95 30.75 28.45
CA ALA A 24 24.28 31.83 27.73
C ALA A 24 24.14 31.52 26.21
N PHE A 25 25.08 30.78 25.61
CA PHE A 25 25.00 30.36 24.22
C PHE A 25 24.02 29.20 24.01
N VAL A 26 23.90 28.31 25.00
CA VAL A 26 22.90 27.25 25.03
C VAL A 26 21.49 27.76 25.37
N LEU A 27 21.44 28.88 26.13
CA LEU A 27 20.22 29.62 26.46
C LEU A 27 20.08 30.85 25.56
N ASP A 28 20.00 30.64 24.24
CA ASP A 28 19.55 31.68 23.30
C ASP A 28 18.20 32.24 23.81
N PRO A 29 18.06 33.56 24.06
CA PRO A 29 16.80 34.18 24.52
C PRO A 29 15.60 33.88 23.59
N SER A 30 15.83 33.55 22.30
CA SER A 30 14.82 33.13 21.37
C SER A 30 14.32 31.72 21.68
N THR A 31 15.21 30.79 22.07
CA THR A 31 14.85 29.44 22.50
C THR A 31 14.25 29.40 23.91
N LEU A 32 14.63 30.34 24.81
CA LEU A 32 13.99 30.48 26.13
C LEU A 32 12.57 31.06 26.03
N GLY A 33 12.37 32.04 25.16
CA GLY A 33 11.03 32.60 24.89
C GLY A 33 10.08 31.54 24.33
N ASP A 34 10.57 30.69 23.42
CA ASP A 34 9.83 29.52 22.87
C ASP A 34 9.63 28.41 23.91
N PHE A 35 10.60 28.18 24.81
CA PHE A 35 10.48 27.17 25.88
C PHE A 35 9.46 27.55 26.96
N PHE A 36 9.33 28.81 27.30
CA PHE A 36 8.35 29.31 28.29
C PHE A 36 6.98 29.69 27.66
N ASN A 37 6.92 29.99 26.38
CA ASN A 37 5.64 30.25 25.67
C ASN A 37 5.03 29.04 24.96
N SER A 38 5.65 27.88 24.99
CA SER A 38 5.20 26.75 24.19
C SER A 38 4.67 25.58 25.00
N THR A 39 3.46 25.68 25.49
CA THR A 39 2.57 24.52 25.61
C THR A 39 2.44 23.78 24.27
N LYS A 40 2.56 24.46 23.14
CA LYS A 40 2.44 23.93 21.79
C LYS A 40 3.64 23.13 21.25
N VAL A 41 4.85 23.24 21.83
CA VAL A 41 6.05 22.50 21.37
C VAL A 41 5.98 21.00 21.64
N ASN A 42 5.13 20.59 22.57
CA ASN A 42 4.97 19.17 22.96
C ASN A 42 3.74 18.50 22.37
N GLU A 43 2.98 19.20 21.52
CA GLU A 43 1.73 18.72 20.94
C GLU A 43 1.93 18.33 19.47
N ILE A 44 1.59 17.08 19.14
CA ILE A 44 1.57 16.58 17.74
C ILE A 44 0.24 16.85 17.07
N GLY A 45 -0.80 17.03 17.87
CA GLY A 45 -2.14 17.35 17.40
C GLY A 45 -3.18 17.26 18.49
N GLU A 46 -4.43 17.45 18.11
CA GLU A 46 -5.56 17.54 19.00
C GLU A 46 -6.80 16.92 18.32
N VAL A 47 -7.68 16.31 19.11
CA VAL A 47 -8.95 15.74 18.65
C VAL A 47 -10.04 16.19 19.63
N ASP A 48 -10.96 17.10 19.21
CA ASP A 48 -12.02 17.70 20.03
C ASP A 48 -11.51 18.25 21.38
N GLY A 49 -10.35 18.89 21.44
CA GLY A 49 -9.72 19.41 22.65
C GLY A 49 -8.83 18.41 23.41
N ASP A 50 -8.79 17.16 22.98
CA ASP A 50 -7.97 16.12 23.61
C ASP A 50 -6.59 16.05 22.91
N ILE A 51 -5.56 16.53 23.60
CA ILE A 51 -4.20 16.71 23.11
C ILE A 51 -3.53 15.34 22.86
N ILE A 52 -2.76 15.23 21.78
CA ILE A 52 -1.85 14.13 21.49
C ILE A 52 -0.42 14.64 21.71
N SER A 53 0.24 14.17 22.76
CA SER A 53 1.60 14.60 23.08
C SER A 53 2.65 13.95 22.17
N LYS A 54 3.79 14.64 22.02
CA LYS A 54 4.96 14.15 21.27
C LYS A 54 5.47 12.80 21.83
N GLN A 55 5.48 12.69 23.15
CA GLN A 55 5.95 11.49 23.85
C GLN A 55 5.01 10.31 23.64
N GLU A 56 3.71 10.50 23.84
CA GLU A 56 2.68 9.47 23.60
C GLU A 56 2.79 8.94 22.16
N PHE A 57 2.88 9.86 21.20
CA PHE A 57 2.93 9.50 19.80
C PHE A 57 4.22 8.75 19.42
N ALA A 58 5.39 9.21 19.93
CA ALA A 58 6.66 8.54 19.69
C ALA A 58 6.67 7.12 20.28
N SER A 59 6.20 6.96 21.52
CA SER A 59 6.07 5.65 22.16
C SER A 59 5.14 4.70 21.38
N ALA A 60 4.03 5.21 20.87
CA ALA A 60 3.11 4.44 20.05
C ALA A 60 3.72 4.01 18.71
N ILE A 61 4.59 4.83 18.10
CA ILE A 61 5.33 4.46 16.88
C ILE A 61 6.33 3.34 17.17
N GLU A 62 7.08 3.42 18.26
CA GLU A 62 8.05 2.38 18.66
C GLU A 62 7.34 1.05 18.95
N GLU A 63 6.25 1.09 19.71
CA GLU A 63 5.43 -0.08 19.99
C GLU A 63 4.89 -0.71 18.68
N TYR A 64 4.34 0.10 17.79
CA TYR A 64 3.83 -0.38 16.51
C TYR A 64 4.92 -1.02 15.64
N LYS A 65 6.13 -0.43 15.59
CA LYS A 65 7.28 -0.98 14.86
C LYS A 65 7.77 -2.29 15.47
N SER A 66 7.80 -2.40 16.79
CA SER A 66 8.21 -3.63 17.48
C SER A 66 7.26 -4.80 17.18
N GLN A 67 5.96 -4.53 17.07
CA GLN A 67 4.93 -5.53 16.77
C GLN A 67 4.92 -5.98 15.30
N THR A 68 5.21 -5.05 14.36
CA THR A 68 5.09 -5.30 12.91
C THR A 68 6.40 -5.70 12.23
N GLY A 69 7.52 -5.58 12.93
CA GLY A 69 8.87 -5.82 12.39
C GLY A 69 9.35 -4.72 11.43
N SER A 70 10.65 -4.75 11.09
CA SER A 70 11.38 -3.68 10.37
C SER A 70 11.00 -3.49 8.89
N ARG A 71 9.87 -3.97 8.42
CA ARG A 71 9.49 -3.92 6.99
C ARG A 71 8.80 -2.62 6.57
N MET A 72 8.43 -1.78 7.54
CA MET A 72 7.66 -0.57 7.29
C MET A 72 8.52 0.68 7.45
N SER A 73 8.32 1.69 6.59
CA SER A 73 9.03 2.96 6.74
C SER A 73 8.52 3.75 7.95
N ASP A 74 9.36 4.66 8.47
CA ASP A 74 9.01 5.54 9.58
C ASP A 74 7.76 6.38 9.28
N MET A 75 7.63 6.85 8.05
CA MET A 75 6.47 7.65 7.65
C MET A 75 5.19 6.84 7.56
N GLN A 76 5.27 5.59 7.11
CA GLN A 76 4.12 4.68 7.10
C GLN A 76 3.68 4.35 8.52
N ALA A 77 4.62 4.07 9.43
CA ALA A 77 4.34 3.86 10.84
C ALA A 77 3.68 5.11 11.46
N THR A 78 4.27 6.30 11.24
CA THR A 78 3.75 7.59 11.69
C THR A 78 2.29 7.81 11.22
N LYS A 79 2.00 7.52 9.96
CA LYS A 79 0.64 7.67 9.41
C LYS A 79 -0.33 6.70 10.05
N THR A 80 0.03 5.43 10.15
CA THR A 80 -0.85 4.38 10.70
C THR A 80 -1.12 4.62 12.19
N VAL A 81 -0.10 4.94 12.97
CA VAL A 81 -0.24 5.24 14.40
C VAL A 81 -1.13 6.46 14.63
N TRP A 82 -0.95 7.52 13.85
CA TRP A 82 -1.82 8.68 13.92
C TRP A 82 -3.28 8.33 13.64
N ASP A 83 -3.54 7.64 12.53
CA ASP A 83 -4.90 7.24 12.17
C ASP A 83 -5.54 6.35 13.25
N ASN A 84 -4.75 5.51 13.92
CA ASN A 84 -5.21 4.67 15.03
C ASN A 84 -5.53 5.51 16.28
N ILE A 85 -4.67 6.45 16.66
CA ILE A 85 -4.89 7.32 17.82
C ILE A 85 -6.12 8.21 17.59
N VAL A 86 -6.20 8.87 16.44
CA VAL A 86 -7.36 9.70 16.08
C VAL A 86 -8.65 8.89 16.10
N ARG A 87 -8.63 7.72 15.49
CA ARG A 87 -9.78 6.81 15.50
C ARG A 87 -10.19 6.42 16.91
N LYS A 88 -9.23 6.06 17.76
CA LYS A 88 -9.48 5.70 19.14
C LYS A 88 -10.13 6.84 19.91
N LYS A 89 -9.57 8.06 19.83
CA LYS A 89 -10.12 9.24 20.52
C LYS A 89 -11.52 9.60 20.02
N ILE A 90 -11.78 9.57 18.70
CA ILE A 90 -13.12 9.79 18.13
C ILE A 90 -14.13 8.80 18.68
N TYR A 91 -13.80 7.48 18.64
CA TYR A 91 -14.73 6.48 19.16
C TYR A 91 -14.90 6.58 20.66
N GLN A 92 -13.84 6.85 21.42
CA GLN A 92 -13.92 7.04 22.87
C GLN A 92 -14.92 8.15 23.24
N ALA A 93 -14.81 9.30 22.59
CA ALA A 93 -15.74 10.41 22.79
C ALA A 93 -17.22 10.03 22.50
N GLN A 94 -17.46 9.16 21.51
CA GLN A 94 -18.81 8.68 21.20
C GLN A 94 -19.30 7.63 22.20
N LEU A 95 -18.41 6.73 22.66
CA LEU A 95 -18.70 5.74 23.68
C LEU A 95 -19.09 6.41 25.00
N ASP A 96 -18.33 7.41 25.41
CA ASP A 96 -18.60 8.21 26.63
C ASP A 96 -19.95 8.93 26.54
N LYS A 97 -20.24 9.57 25.40
CA LYS A 97 -21.53 10.23 25.15
C LYS A 97 -22.71 9.24 25.16
N ALA A 98 -22.50 8.02 24.68
CA ALA A 98 -23.52 6.97 24.63
C ALA A 98 -23.64 6.16 25.94
N GLY A 99 -22.72 6.38 26.90
CA GLY A 99 -22.66 5.60 28.13
C GLY A 99 -22.29 4.13 27.92
N ILE A 100 -21.55 3.81 26.86
CA ILE A 100 -21.14 2.44 26.52
C ILE A 100 -19.82 2.15 27.22
N VAL A 101 -19.87 1.19 28.17
CA VAL A 101 -18.71 0.68 28.91
C VAL A 101 -18.76 -0.84 28.87
N LEU A 102 -17.72 -1.48 28.37
CA LEU A 102 -17.58 -2.93 28.44
C LEU A 102 -16.85 -3.34 29.72
N GLY A 103 -17.48 -4.20 30.50
CA GLY A 103 -16.87 -4.81 31.69
C GLY A 103 -15.91 -5.94 31.34
N GLU A 104 -15.14 -6.40 32.33
CA GLU A 104 -14.21 -7.52 32.16
C GLU A 104 -14.88 -8.79 31.66
N ASN A 105 -16.11 -9.05 32.15
CA ASN A 105 -16.89 -10.22 31.72
C ASN A 105 -17.26 -10.17 30.23
N ASP A 106 -17.55 -8.98 29.69
CA ASP A 106 -17.89 -8.81 28.29
C ASP A 106 -16.64 -9.05 27.40
N VAL A 107 -15.50 -8.49 27.81
CA VAL A 107 -14.22 -8.70 27.14
C VAL A 107 -13.83 -10.18 27.18
N TRP A 108 -14.05 -10.83 28.31
CA TRP A 108 -13.80 -12.26 28.49
C TRP A 108 -14.69 -13.12 27.59
N ALA A 109 -15.97 -12.76 27.46
CA ALA A 109 -16.89 -13.44 26.56
C ALA A 109 -16.45 -13.32 25.09
N GLU A 110 -16.03 -12.12 24.66
CA GLU A 110 -15.50 -11.88 23.31
C GLU A 110 -14.19 -12.65 23.07
N LEU A 111 -13.28 -12.68 24.06
CA LEU A 111 -12.04 -13.45 23.98
C LEU A 111 -12.32 -14.94 23.72
N LYS A 112 -13.24 -15.53 24.49
CA LYS A 112 -13.62 -16.93 24.32
C LYS A 112 -14.22 -17.26 22.96
N ASN A 113 -14.92 -16.30 22.37
CA ASN A 113 -15.55 -16.46 21.07
C ASN A 113 -14.60 -16.14 19.90
N SER A 114 -13.46 -15.53 20.16
CA SER A 114 -12.45 -15.23 19.13
C SER A 114 -11.93 -16.52 18.48
N PRO A 115 -11.94 -16.65 17.14
CA PRO A 115 -11.45 -17.84 16.46
C PRO A 115 -10.00 -18.21 16.82
N SER A 116 -9.13 -17.23 17.06
CA SER A 116 -7.74 -17.44 17.47
C SER A 116 -7.60 -18.08 18.86
N VAL A 117 -8.64 -18.03 19.67
CA VAL A 117 -8.68 -18.66 20.99
C VAL A 117 -9.53 -19.94 20.95
N LYS A 118 -10.77 -19.82 20.45
CA LYS A 118 -11.74 -20.92 20.45
C LYS A 118 -11.27 -22.13 19.60
N ASP A 119 -10.66 -21.84 18.43
CA ASP A 119 -10.21 -22.87 17.48
C ASP A 119 -8.77 -23.31 17.73
N ASN A 120 -8.10 -22.77 18.75
CA ASN A 120 -6.71 -23.13 19.08
C ASN A 120 -6.68 -24.48 19.83
N PRO A 121 -6.00 -25.51 19.28
CA PRO A 121 -5.90 -26.83 19.92
C PRO A 121 -5.34 -26.80 21.35
N GLN A 122 -4.53 -25.81 21.71
CA GLN A 122 -3.97 -25.61 23.05
C GLN A 122 -5.05 -25.38 24.10
N PHE A 123 -6.17 -24.75 23.71
CA PHE A 123 -7.29 -24.42 24.60
C PHE A 123 -8.51 -25.33 24.38
N GLN A 124 -8.33 -26.50 23.74
CA GLN A 124 -9.37 -27.48 23.53
C GLN A 124 -9.18 -28.71 24.45
N ASN A 125 -10.28 -29.31 24.85
CA ASN A 125 -10.28 -30.58 25.56
C ASN A 125 -10.08 -31.77 24.61
N GLU A 126 -10.08 -33.01 25.15
CA GLU A 126 -9.89 -34.22 24.33
C GLU A 126 -10.98 -34.44 23.26
N ALA A 127 -12.15 -33.85 23.44
CA ALA A 127 -13.24 -33.88 22.46
C ALA A 127 -13.14 -32.77 21.39
N GLY A 128 -12.08 -31.96 21.40
CA GLY A 128 -11.88 -30.84 20.47
C GLY A 128 -12.76 -29.62 20.76
N LEU A 129 -13.36 -29.53 21.95
CA LEU A 129 -14.17 -28.40 22.36
C LEU A 129 -13.33 -27.42 23.21
N PHE A 130 -13.62 -26.14 23.07
CA PHE A 130 -12.95 -25.09 23.85
C PHE A 130 -13.09 -25.33 25.36
N ASP A 131 -11.97 -25.25 26.07
CA ASP A 131 -11.85 -25.45 27.53
C ASP A 131 -11.37 -24.17 28.21
N GLU A 132 -12.28 -23.48 28.88
CA GLU A 132 -11.99 -22.21 29.56
C GLU A 132 -10.96 -22.36 30.69
N LEU A 133 -10.90 -23.52 31.35
CA LEU A 133 -9.93 -23.75 32.41
C LEU A 133 -8.51 -23.82 31.88
N ARG A 134 -8.32 -24.44 30.74
CA ARG A 134 -7.00 -24.48 30.07
C ARG A 134 -6.52 -23.07 29.66
N LEU A 135 -7.43 -22.22 29.14
CA LEU A 135 -7.08 -20.84 28.82
C LEU A 135 -6.71 -20.06 30.09
N LYS A 136 -7.49 -20.15 31.16
CA LYS A 136 -7.20 -19.47 32.44
C LYS A 136 -5.88 -19.92 33.06
N GLN A 137 -5.58 -21.23 33.00
CA GLN A 137 -4.33 -21.77 33.48
C GLN A 137 -3.14 -21.28 32.65
N PHE A 138 -3.27 -21.28 31.33
CA PHE A 138 -2.26 -20.72 30.42
C PHE A 138 -1.97 -19.24 30.71
N LEU A 139 -3.00 -18.40 30.87
CA LEU A 139 -2.83 -16.98 31.18
C LEU A 139 -2.10 -16.77 32.50
N LYS A 140 -2.44 -17.55 33.52
CA LYS A 140 -1.75 -17.52 34.83
C LYS A 140 -0.28 -17.95 34.68
N ASP A 141 -0.01 -19.01 33.92
CA ASP A 141 1.33 -19.52 33.72
C ASP A 141 2.23 -18.53 32.99
N ILE A 142 1.72 -17.85 31.95
CA ILE A 142 2.50 -16.84 31.22
C ILE A 142 2.75 -15.58 32.05
N GLU A 143 1.80 -15.19 32.90
CA GLU A 143 1.95 -14.05 33.80
C GLU A 143 3.14 -14.23 34.75
N ILE A 144 3.36 -15.45 35.24
CA ILE A 144 4.43 -15.78 36.18
C ILE A 144 5.75 -16.06 35.48
N ASN A 145 5.73 -16.77 34.34
CA ASN A 145 6.91 -17.40 33.75
C ASN A 145 7.38 -16.76 32.45
N ASN A 146 6.59 -15.84 31.83
CA ASN A 146 6.92 -15.26 30.53
C ASN A 146 6.34 -13.85 30.36
N GLU A 147 7.05 -12.85 30.85
CA GLU A 147 6.66 -11.44 30.79
C GLU A 147 6.36 -10.95 29.36
N GLN A 148 7.15 -11.37 28.37
CA GLN A 148 6.96 -10.96 26.98
C GLN A 148 5.64 -11.51 26.44
N LEU A 149 5.32 -12.77 26.68
CA LEU A 149 4.08 -13.40 26.24
C LEU A 149 2.87 -12.86 26.99
N SER A 150 3.01 -12.60 28.28
CA SER A 150 1.99 -11.93 29.11
C SER A 150 1.67 -10.55 28.59
N SER A 151 2.67 -9.73 28.28
CA SER A 151 2.50 -8.41 27.66
C SER A 151 1.78 -8.50 26.31
N ALA A 152 2.14 -9.47 25.46
CA ALA A 152 1.47 -9.68 24.18
C ALA A 152 -0.02 -10.05 24.35
N TRP A 153 -0.37 -10.88 25.34
CA TRP A 153 -1.74 -11.22 25.65
C TRP A 153 -2.54 -10.04 26.24
N ASN A 154 -1.93 -9.24 27.11
CA ASN A 154 -2.56 -8.02 27.61
C ASN A 154 -2.88 -7.04 26.50
N ASN A 155 -1.98 -6.87 25.56
CA ASN A 155 -2.22 -6.07 24.36
C ASN A 155 -3.35 -6.65 23.48
N TYR A 156 -3.41 -7.97 23.34
CA TYR A 156 -4.48 -8.65 22.62
C TYR A 156 -5.84 -8.46 23.30
N MET A 157 -5.90 -8.59 24.62
CA MET A 157 -7.11 -8.32 25.42
C MET A 157 -7.59 -6.87 25.25
N LYS A 158 -6.66 -5.90 25.27
CA LYS A 158 -6.96 -4.49 25.03
C LYS A 158 -7.51 -4.26 23.62
N GLN A 159 -6.93 -4.91 22.60
CA GLN A 159 -7.45 -4.85 21.24
C GLN A 159 -8.87 -5.44 21.12
N ILE A 160 -9.14 -6.56 21.81
CA ILE A 160 -10.50 -7.14 21.86
C ILE A 160 -11.46 -6.13 22.47
N LYS A 161 -11.12 -5.54 23.61
CA LYS A 161 -11.95 -4.51 24.26
C LYS A 161 -12.24 -3.35 23.32
N ASP A 162 -11.19 -2.71 22.79
CA ASP A 162 -11.29 -1.55 21.87
C ASP A 162 -12.15 -1.89 20.62
N ASN A 163 -12.04 -3.13 20.11
CA ASN A 163 -12.84 -3.60 18.98
C ASN A 163 -14.30 -3.83 19.35
N SER A 164 -14.56 -4.44 20.50
CA SER A 164 -15.91 -4.76 20.97
C SER A 164 -16.67 -3.51 21.34
N GLU A 165 -16.04 -2.53 22.01
CA GLU A 165 -16.62 -1.22 22.29
C GLU A 165 -17.05 -0.53 20.99
N ARG A 166 -16.15 -0.47 20.02
CA ARG A 166 -16.43 0.11 18.68
C ARG A 166 -17.55 -0.63 17.95
N ASN A 167 -17.55 -1.96 17.99
CA ASN A 167 -18.59 -2.77 17.36
C ASN A 167 -19.94 -2.57 18.05
N THR A 168 -19.97 -2.44 19.37
CA THR A 168 -21.17 -2.15 20.13
C THR A 168 -21.77 -0.81 19.73
N TYR A 169 -20.94 0.25 19.67
CA TYR A 169 -21.36 1.56 19.16
C TYR A 169 -21.89 1.47 17.73
N ASN A 170 -21.13 0.82 16.85
CA ASN A 170 -21.53 0.65 15.45
C ASN A 170 -22.86 -0.10 15.33
N ASN A 171 -23.05 -1.15 16.08
CA ASN A 171 -24.28 -1.94 16.09
C ASN A 171 -25.46 -1.12 16.63
N LEU A 172 -25.25 -0.28 17.64
CA LEU A 172 -26.26 0.65 18.15
C LEU A 172 -26.71 1.61 17.03
N VAL A 173 -25.79 2.24 16.34
CA VAL A 173 -26.11 3.13 15.21
C VAL A 173 -26.81 2.36 14.09
N VAL A 174 -26.30 1.17 13.72
CA VAL A 174 -26.92 0.30 12.69
C VAL A 174 -28.34 -0.08 13.06
N SER A 175 -28.61 -0.34 14.33
CA SER A 175 -29.95 -0.70 14.82
C SER A 175 -30.93 0.47 14.68
N GLY A 176 -30.44 1.73 14.80
CA GLY A 176 -31.21 2.93 14.54
C GLY A 176 -31.47 3.21 13.05
N LEU A 177 -30.74 2.59 12.11
CA LEU A 177 -30.88 2.79 10.67
C LEU A 177 -32.00 1.94 10.06
N GLY A 178 -33.13 1.91 10.73
CA GLY A 178 -34.33 1.26 10.21
C GLY A 178 -35.02 2.04 9.08
N ALA A 179 -36.15 1.52 8.65
CA ALA A 179 -37.11 2.21 7.81
C ALA A 179 -38.52 1.85 8.30
N SER A 180 -39.46 2.77 8.15
CA SER A 180 -40.88 2.54 8.48
C SER A 180 -41.60 1.81 7.33
N LEU A 181 -42.71 1.16 7.63
CA LEU A 181 -43.59 0.59 6.60
C LEU A 181 -44.09 1.66 5.61
N LYS A 182 -44.34 2.90 6.09
CA LYS A 182 -44.73 3.99 5.24
C LYS A 182 -43.64 4.44 4.29
N GLU A 183 -42.40 4.44 4.70
CA GLU A 183 -41.27 4.66 3.77
C GLU A 183 -41.18 3.54 2.72
N GLY A 184 -41.40 2.27 3.12
CA GLY A 184 -41.48 1.16 2.19
C GLY A 184 -42.58 1.33 1.16
N GLU A 185 -43.78 1.68 1.59
CA GLU A 185 -44.94 1.99 0.72
C GLU A 185 -44.62 3.12 -0.22
N ASN A 186 -44.18 4.28 0.29
CA ASN A 186 -43.85 5.44 -0.53
C ASN A 186 -42.75 5.11 -1.57
N ASN A 187 -41.73 4.38 -1.17
CA ASN A 187 -40.68 3.96 -2.08
C ASN A 187 -41.17 3.04 -3.19
N TYR A 188 -42.08 2.10 -2.87
CA TYR A 188 -42.70 1.22 -3.85
C TYR A 188 -43.52 2.03 -4.87
N PHE A 189 -44.43 2.89 -4.43
CA PHE A 189 -45.25 3.71 -5.32
C PHE A 189 -44.38 4.68 -6.12
N ASN A 190 -43.47 5.40 -5.53
CA ASN A 190 -42.60 6.36 -6.22
C ASN A 190 -41.74 5.71 -7.32
N ASN A 191 -41.18 4.54 -7.07
CA ASN A 191 -40.32 3.87 -8.04
C ASN A 191 -41.10 3.18 -9.17
N ASN A 192 -42.32 2.67 -8.90
CA ASN A 192 -43.05 1.83 -9.82
C ASN A 192 -44.23 2.56 -10.51
N THR A 193 -44.57 3.77 -10.07
CA THR A 193 -45.58 4.58 -10.80
C THR A 193 -45.05 4.89 -12.20
N LYS A 194 -45.82 4.48 -13.20
CA LYS A 194 -45.55 4.76 -14.61
C LYS A 194 -46.22 6.07 -15.02
N ILE A 195 -45.50 6.91 -15.70
CA ILE A 195 -45.92 8.24 -16.09
C ILE A 195 -45.91 8.32 -17.61
N ASN A 196 -47.03 8.76 -18.17
CA ASN A 196 -47.12 9.17 -19.57
C ASN A 196 -47.18 10.70 -19.61
N ALA A 197 -46.25 11.27 -20.36
CA ALA A 197 -46.15 12.73 -20.43
C ALA A 197 -45.74 13.20 -21.82
N GLN A 198 -46.13 14.42 -22.12
CA GLN A 198 -45.56 15.19 -23.22
C GLN A 198 -44.63 16.25 -22.65
N PHE A 199 -43.54 16.52 -23.34
CA PHE A 199 -42.54 17.49 -22.88
C PHE A 199 -41.85 18.22 -24.05
N VAL A 200 -41.37 19.42 -23.74
CA VAL A 200 -40.43 20.17 -24.58
C VAL A 200 -39.13 20.28 -23.81
N TYR A 201 -38.02 20.01 -24.47
CA TYR A 201 -36.68 20.01 -23.91
C TYR A 201 -35.80 21.06 -24.59
N LEU A 202 -35.32 22.02 -23.81
CA LEU A 202 -34.39 23.06 -24.25
C LEU A 202 -33.01 22.74 -23.66
N PRO A 203 -32.11 22.20 -24.46
CA PRO A 203 -30.78 21.79 -23.96
C PRO A 203 -29.92 22.99 -23.58
N TYR A 204 -29.04 22.82 -22.59
CA TYR A 204 -28.05 23.85 -22.24
C TYR A 204 -27.09 24.15 -23.39
N SER A 205 -26.85 23.21 -24.29
CA SER A 205 -26.07 23.41 -25.52
C SER A 205 -26.70 24.38 -26.53
N SER A 206 -27.99 24.70 -26.39
CA SER A 206 -28.64 25.73 -27.22
C SER A 206 -28.15 27.16 -26.95
N ILE A 207 -27.49 27.39 -25.82
CA ILE A 207 -26.82 28.64 -25.47
C ILE A 207 -25.31 28.40 -25.58
N SER A 208 -24.63 29.18 -26.45
CA SER A 208 -23.17 29.11 -26.55
C SER A 208 -22.48 29.48 -25.24
N ASP A 209 -21.43 28.78 -24.89
CA ASP A 209 -20.64 29.07 -23.69
C ASP A 209 -20.03 30.47 -23.72
N SER A 210 -19.74 31.00 -24.94
CA SER A 210 -19.21 32.34 -25.13
C SER A 210 -20.17 33.47 -24.71
N LEU A 211 -21.47 33.17 -24.65
CA LEU A 211 -22.50 34.15 -24.23
C LEU A 211 -22.66 34.22 -22.69
N VAL A 212 -22.00 33.29 -21.97
CA VAL A 212 -22.17 33.18 -20.51
C VAL A 212 -20.79 33.29 -19.83
N LYS A 213 -20.52 34.46 -19.28
CA LYS A 213 -19.29 34.69 -18.53
C LYS A 213 -19.45 34.26 -17.07
N ILE A 214 -18.52 33.44 -16.59
CA ILE A 214 -18.40 33.08 -15.19
C ILE A 214 -17.20 33.81 -14.61
N THR A 215 -17.45 34.66 -13.63
CA THR A 215 -16.45 35.48 -12.97
C THR A 215 -15.80 34.70 -11.82
N ARG A 216 -14.58 35.08 -11.44
CA ARG A 216 -13.90 34.56 -10.27
C ARG A 216 -14.74 34.72 -8.99
N ARG A 217 -15.38 35.87 -8.80
CA ARG A 217 -16.23 36.18 -7.64
C ARG A 217 -17.41 35.22 -7.51
N GLU A 218 -17.99 34.77 -8.62
CA GLU A 218 -19.10 33.81 -8.60
C GLU A 218 -18.61 32.40 -8.19
N ILE A 219 -17.40 32.02 -8.60
CA ILE A 219 -16.79 30.76 -8.16
C ILE A 219 -16.51 30.85 -6.65
N GLU A 220 -15.93 31.95 -6.16
CA GLU A 220 -15.67 32.20 -4.74
C GLU A 220 -16.96 32.15 -3.90
N SER A 221 -18.03 32.80 -4.38
CA SER A 221 -19.34 32.74 -3.72
C SER A 221 -19.95 31.33 -3.70
N TYR A 222 -19.76 30.56 -4.77
CA TYR A 222 -20.20 29.15 -4.79
C TYR A 222 -19.44 28.30 -3.78
N ILE A 223 -18.13 28.47 -3.70
CA ILE A 223 -17.27 27.77 -2.74
C ILE A 223 -17.69 28.10 -1.31
N SER A 224 -17.90 29.38 -0.98
CA SER A 224 -18.30 29.83 0.37
C SER A 224 -19.69 29.34 0.79
N THR A 225 -20.61 29.11 -0.17
CA THR A 225 -21.91 28.49 0.14
C THR A 225 -21.89 26.97 0.24
N HIS A 226 -20.78 26.35 -0.16
CA HIS A 226 -20.58 24.89 -0.15
C HIS A 226 -19.26 24.51 0.55
N GLU A 227 -18.91 25.22 1.62
CA GLU A 227 -17.60 25.12 2.30
C GLU A 227 -17.18 23.68 2.62
N LYS A 228 -18.12 22.82 3.04
CA LYS A 228 -17.84 21.42 3.39
C LYS A 228 -17.31 20.61 2.20
N ASP A 229 -17.72 20.96 0.98
CA ASP A 229 -17.33 20.24 -0.24
C ASP A 229 -15.99 20.73 -0.80
N PHE A 230 -15.50 21.89 -0.33
CA PHE A 230 -14.32 22.56 -0.86
C PHE A 230 -13.20 22.77 0.15
N GLN A 231 -13.21 22.03 1.27
CA GLN A 231 -12.07 22.00 2.17
C GLN A 231 -10.90 21.26 1.52
N VAL A 232 -9.70 21.84 1.63
CA VAL A 232 -8.46 21.25 1.11
C VAL A 232 -7.40 21.21 2.20
N GLU A 233 -6.60 20.15 2.18
CA GLU A 233 -5.41 20.03 3.01
C GLU A 233 -4.26 20.83 2.44
N GLU A 234 -3.29 21.17 3.31
CA GLU A 234 -2.06 21.80 2.87
C GLU A 234 -1.33 20.90 1.87
N SER A 235 -0.93 21.48 0.74
CA SER A 235 -0.22 20.73 -0.30
C SER A 235 0.69 21.61 -1.14
N ARG A 236 1.60 20.96 -1.86
CA ARG A 236 2.50 21.57 -2.84
C ARG A 236 2.28 20.95 -4.20
N ASP A 237 2.34 21.79 -5.23
CA ASP A 237 2.39 21.32 -6.61
C ASP A 237 3.78 21.64 -7.16
N LEU A 238 4.40 20.65 -7.76
CA LEU A 238 5.74 20.73 -8.31
C LEU A 238 5.71 20.48 -9.83
N LEU A 239 6.66 21.08 -10.51
CA LEU A 239 7.06 20.68 -11.87
C LEU A 239 8.48 20.13 -11.79
N TYR A 240 8.81 19.14 -12.59
CA TYR A 240 10.17 18.62 -12.63
C TYR A 240 10.61 18.20 -14.04
N VAL A 241 11.91 18.29 -14.25
CA VAL A 241 12.61 17.70 -15.41
C VAL A 241 13.56 16.66 -14.88
N LYS A 242 13.57 15.48 -15.55
CA LYS A 242 14.40 14.34 -15.16
C LYS A 242 15.56 14.18 -16.15
N PHE A 243 16.75 14.03 -15.59
CA PHE A 243 18.00 13.78 -16.31
C PHE A 243 18.50 12.38 -15.93
N ASP A 244 18.06 11.36 -16.67
CA ASP A 244 18.41 9.97 -16.39
C ASP A 244 19.85 9.68 -16.86
N ALA A 245 20.69 9.21 -15.93
CA ALA A 245 22.01 8.67 -16.22
C ALA A 245 21.89 7.21 -16.66
N LYS A 246 21.74 6.98 -17.96
CA LYS A 246 21.71 5.64 -18.55
C LYS A 246 23.00 5.33 -19.24
N ALA A 247 23.44 4.07 -19.19
CA ALA A 247 24.60 3.62 -19.94
C ALA A 247 24.42 3.91 -21.43
N THR A 248 25.43 4.57 -22.03
CA THR A 248 25.48 4.84 -23.46
C THR A 248 26.00 3.62 -24.23
N PRO A 249 25.82 3.55 -25.57
CA PRO A 249 26.45 2.49 -26.37
C PRO A 249 27.97 2.41 -26.19
N LYS A 250 28.62 3.55 -25.86
CA LYS A 250 30.06 3.59 -25.56
C LYS A 250 30.37 2.92 -24.24
N ASP A 251 29.56 3.17 -23.20
CA ASP A 251 29.69 2.50 -21.90
C ASP A 251 29.46 1.00 -22.04
N GLU A 252 28.40 0.59 -22.73
CA GLU A 252 28.13 -0.82 -23.02
C GLU A 252 29.29 -1.49 -23.76
N SER A 253 29.87 -0.82 -24.76
CA SER A 253 31.02 -1.34 -25.51
C SER A 253 32.26 -1.47 -24.62
N SER A 254 32.53 -0.51 -23.75
CA SER A 254 33.64 -0.59 -22.78
C SER A 254 33.47 -1.79 -21.85
N ILE A 255 32.33 -1.89 -21.20
CA ILE A 255 32.04 -3.00 -20.27
C ILE A 255 32.15 -4.36 -20.95
N LYS A 256 31.64 -4.46 -22.19
CA LYS A 256 31.73 -5.68 -23.01
C LYS A 256 33.16 -6.03 -23.35
N ASN A 257 33.99 -5.07 -23.75
CA ASN A 257 35.38 -5.30 -24.10
C ASN A 257 36.22 -5.64 -22.89
N ASP A 258 36.02 -4.94 -21.76
CA ASP A 258 36.71 -5.22 -20.51
C ASP A 258 36.40 -6.66 -20.04
N LEU A 259 35.14 -7.07 -20.13
CA LEU A 259 34.75 -8.44 -19.80
C LEU A 259 35.35 -9.45 -20.81
N ALA A 260 35.36 -9.15 -22.10
CA ALA A 260 35.94 -10.02 -23.15
C ALA A 260 37.44 -10.26 -22.93
N SER A 261 38.18 -9.25 -22.46
CA SER A 261 39.63 -9.35 -22.19
C SER A 261 39.98 -10.39 -21.13
N LEU A 262 39.01 -10.72 -20.27
CA LEU A 262 39.16 -11.73 -19.21
C LEU A 262 38.97 -13.17 -19.71
N SER A 263 38.59 -13.39 -20.95
CA SER A 263 38.15 -14.71 -21.47
C SER A 263 39.19 -15.81 -21.28
N ASP A 264 40.44 -15.55 -21.64
CA ASP A 264 41.49 -16.58 -21.52
C ASP A 264 41.89 -16.85 -20.07
N ALA A 265 42.04 -15.79 -19.28
CA ALA A 265 42.27 -15.91 -17.84
C ALA A 265 41.15 -16.67 -17.14
N PHE A 266 39.88 -16.41 -17.54
CA PHE A 266 38.72 -17.12 -17.00
C PHE A 266 38.75 -18.62 -17.39
N ARG A 267 39.13 -18.92 -18.61
CA ARG A 267 39.27 -20.31 -19.08
C ARG A 267 40.28 -21.07 -18.22
N GLU A 268 41.43 -20.47 -17.90
CA GLU A 268 42.53 -21.07 -17.18
C GLU A 268 42.34 -21.09 -15.64
N ALA A 269 41.42 -20.25 -15.11
CA ALA A 269 41.18 -20.14 -13.69
C ALA A 269 40.79 -21.48 -13.06
N LYS A 270 41.59 -21.94 -12.07
CA LYS A 270 41.32 -23.18 -11.31
C LYS A 270 40.29 -22.94 -10.20
N ASN A 271 40.30 -21.76 -9.57
CA ASN A 271 39.37 -21.37 -8.54
C ASN A 271 38.44 -20.26 -9.07
N ASN A 272 37.21 -20.65 -9.45
CA ASN A 272 36.27 -19.70 -10.00
C ASN A 272 35.73 -18.73 -8.94
N VAL A 273 35.67 -19.07 -7.65
CA VAL A 273 35.22 -18.15 -6.58
C VAL A 273 36.19 -16.97 -6.47
N ASN A 274 37.48 -17.27 -6.36
CA ASN A 274 38.52 -16.23 -6.29
C ASN A 274 38.54 -15.41 -7.57
N PHE A 275 38.46 -16.06 -8.74
CA PHE A 275 38.49 -15.36 -10.03
C PHE A 275 37.32 -14.34 -10.15
N LEU A 276 36.11 -14.71 -9.73
CA LEU A 276 34.98 -13.79 -9.75
C LEU A 276 35.20 -12.62 -8.79
N ALA A 277 35.73 -12.89 -7.60
CA ALA A 277 36.03 -11.86 -6.60
C ALA A 277 37.16 -10.92 -7.07
N ASP A 278 38.28 -11.47 -7.56
CA ASP A 278 39.45 -10.72 -8.01
C ASP A 278 39.15 -9.83 -9.23
N ASN A 279 38.10 -10.14 -9.98
CA ASN A 279 37.67 -9.38 -11.17
C ASN A 279 36.32 -8.64 -10.93
N ASP A 280 35.97 -8.36 -9.67
CA ASP A 280 34.78 -7.56 -9.29
C ASP A 280 33.51 -8.00 -10.02
N SER A 281 33.22 -9.30 -10.03
CA SER A 281 31.96 -9.79 -10.60
C SER A 281 30.77 -9.33 -9.78
N ASP A 282 29.78 -8.71 -10.45
CA ASP A 282 28.50 -8.37 -9.81
C ASP A 282 27.61 -9.59 -9.56
N LEU A 283 28.05 -10.78 -9.99
CA LEU A 283 27.34 -12.03 -9.81
C LEU A 283 28.14 -13.00 -8.93
N ASN A 284 27.47 -13.64 -7.99
CA ASN A 284 28.06 -14.69 -7.17
C ASN A 284 28.07 -16.02 -7.92
N LEU A 285 29.04 -16.90 -7.58
CA LEU A 285 29.12 -18.24 -8.13
C LEU A 285 27.90 -19.08 -7.71
N ASP A 286 27.13 -19.54 -8.69
CA ASP A 286 26.09 -20.55 -8.48
C ASP A 286 26.68 -21.96 -8.67
N THR A 287 26.72 -22.74 -7.62
CA THR A 287 27.26 -24.10 -7.63
C THR A 287 26.23 -25.17 -8.03
N THR A 288 25.03 -24.76 -8.42
CA THR A 288 23.95 -25.68 -8.78
C THR A 288 24.06 -26.14 -10.24
N PHE A 289 23.65 -27.38 -10.51
CA PHE A 289 23.48 -27.83 -11.88
C PHE A 289 22.33 -27.12 -12.57
N LYS A 290 22.52 -26.74 -13.82
CA LYS A 290 21.53 -26.12 -14.70
C LYS A 290 21.23 -27.07 -15.87
N PHE A 291 19.96 -27.14 -16.22
CA PHE A 291 19.49 -27.80 -17.45
C PHE A 291 19.38 -26.77 -18.58
N LYS A 292 19.28 -27.24 -19.81
CA LYS A 292 19.24 -26.38 -21.00
C LYS A 292 18.15 -25.30 -20.96
N ASN A 293 16.99 -25.63 -20.40
CA ASN A 293 15.86 -24.70 -20.24
C ASN A 293 16.01 -23.70 -19.07
N GLN A 294 17.12 -23.77 -18.33
CA GLN A 294 17.41 -22.89 -17.19
C GLN A 294 18.55 -21.92 -17.47
N VAL A 295 19.07 -21.91 -18.67
CA VAL A 295 20.09 -20.96 -19.15
C VAL A 295 19.51 -20.06 -20.24
N PRO A 296 20.08 -18.85 -20.47
CA PRO A 296 19.60 -17.94 -21.49
C PRO A 296 19.58 -18.59 -22.88
N VAL A 297 18.49 -18.35 -23.63
CA VAL A 297 18.26 -18.98 -24.95
C VAL A 297 19.39 -18.69 -25.92
N GLU A 298 19.93 -17.46 -25.85
CA GLU A 298 21.02 -16.98 -26.73
C GLU A 298 22.30 -17.80 -26.63
N VAL A 299 22.55 -18.42 -25.47
CA VAL A 299 23.77 -19.20 -25.22
C VAL A 299 23.50 -20.69 -24.92
N ALA A 300 22.25 -21.08 -24.82
CA ALA A 300 21.86 -22.44 -24.42
C ALA A 300 22.46 -23.50 -25.38
N ASP A 301 22.34 -23.31 -26.68
CA ASP A 301 22.88 -24.25 -27.67
C ASP A 301 24.40 -24.30 -27.67
N LEU A 302 25.05 -23.15 -27.53
CA LEU A 302 26.52 -23.06 -27.44
C LEU A 302 27.04 -23.80 -26.21
N LEU A 303 26.42 -23.53 -25.02
CA LEU A 303 26.80 -24.19 -23.78
C LEU A 303 26.59 -25.70 -23.85
N PHE A 304 25.42 -26.17 -24.30
CA PHE A 304 25.08 -27.59 -24.27
C PHE A 304 25.75 -28.43 -25.37
N ASN A 305 26.40 -27.79 -26.34
CA ASN A 305 27.30 -28.41 -27.30
C ASN A 305 28.79 -28.24 -26.93
N GLY A 306 29.10 -27.45 -25.89
CA GLY A 306 30.47 -27.17 -25.43
C GLY A 306 31.06 -28.28 -24.54
N LYS A 307 32.33 -28.11 -24.21
CA LYS A 307 33.12 -29.00 -23.35
C LYS A 307 33.46 -28.31 -22.04
N LYS A 308 33.78 -29.12 -21.02
CA LYS A 308 34.30 -28.62 -19.74
C LYS A 308 35.51 -27.71 -20.00
N GLY A 309 35.50 -26.53 -19.42
CA GLY A 309 36.52 -25.48 -19.58
C GLY A 309 36.18 -24.43 -20.64
N ASP A 310 35.24 -24.68 -21.55
CA ASP A 310 34.86 -23.72 -22.55
C ASP A 310 34.21 -22.49 -21.92
N VAL A 311 34.52 -21.31 -22.48
CA VAL A 311 33.99 -20.00 -22.06
C VAL A 311 33.20 -19.40 -23.19
N PHE A 312 32.01 -18.95 -22.93
CA PHE A 312 31.07 -18.36 -23.89
C PHE A 312 30.66 -16.95 -23.46
N GLY A 313 30.62 -16.02 -24.41
CA GLY A 313 30.27 -14.62 -24.18
C GLY A 313 31.38 -13.67 -24.62
N PRO A 314 31.28 -12.37 -24.30
CA PRO A 314 30.23 -11.71 -23.52
C PRO A 314 28.88 -11.64 -24.27
N TYR A 315 27.80 -11.96 -23.55
CA TYR A 315 26.42 -11.78 -24.02
C TYR A 315 25.65 -10.92 -23.02
N LYS A 316 24.60 -10.22 -23.52
CA LYS A 316 23.77 -9.31 -22.72
C LYS A 316 22.53 -10.02 -22.20
N GLU A 317 22.33 -10.01 -20.88
CA GLU A 317 21.14 -10.60 -20.27
C GLU A 317 20.82 -9.91 -18.95
N SER A 318 19.52 -9.55 -18.77
CA SER A 318 18.97 -8.98 -17.52
C SER A 318 19.76 -7.79 -16.95
N GLY A 319 20.24 -6.88 -17.84
CA GLY A 319 20.99 -5.68 -17.45
C GLY A 319 22.47 -5.92 -17.13
N PHE A 320 23.02 -7.08 -17.50
CA PHE A 320 24.43 -7.44 -17.37
C PHE A 320 25.02 -7.83 -18.71
N PHE A 321 26.33 -7.62 -18.86
CA PHE A 321 27.15 -8.44 -19.74
C PHE A 321 27.69 -9.61 -18.95
N LYS A 322 27.60 -10.82 -19.52
CA LYS A 322 27.99 -12.07 -18.87
C LYS A 322 28.92 -12.90 -19.73
N MET A 323 29.88 -13.57 -19.10
CA MET A 323 30.62 -14.71 -19.69
C MET A 323 30.38 -15.94 -18.83
N THR A 324 30.19 -17.08 -19.47
CA THR A 324 29.88 -18.33 -18.82
C THR A 324 30.92 -19.39 -19.16
N LYS A 325 31.51 -19.99 -18.11
CA LYS A 325 32.45 -21.12 -18.21
C LYS A 325 31.77 -22.42 -17.78
N ILE A 326 31.91 -23.47 -18.55
CA ILE A 326 31.46 -24.81 -18.19
C ILE A 326 32.46 -25.42 -17.22
N THR A 327 32.05 -25.65 -15.97
CA THR A 327 32.90 -26.23 -14.93
C THR A 327 32.72 -27.75 -14.77
N GLU A 328 31.52 -28.24 -14.98
CA GLU A 328 31.20 -29.66 -14.88
C GLU A 328 30.04 -30.02 -15.81
N ILE A 329 30.11 -31.20 -16.42
CA ILE A 329 29.02 -31.73 -17.28
C ILE A 329 28.66 -33.11 -16.73
N THR A 330 27.40 -33.38 -16.54
CA THR A 330 26.90 -34.67 -16.09
C THR A 330 25.56 -35.01 -16.74
N LYS A 331 25.12 -36.27 -16.62
CA LYS A 331 23.71 -36.65 -16.92
C LYS A 331 23.01 -36.91 -15.62
N MET A 332 21.89 -36.26 -15.40
CA MET A 332 21.06 -36.46 -14.21
C MET A 332 19.57 -36.27 -14.54
N PRO A 333 18.67 -36.81 -13.70
CA PRO A 333 17.25 -36.58 -13.84
C PRO A 333 16.90 -35.10 -13.62
N ASP A 334 15.88 -34.56 -14.29
CA ASP A 334 15.35 -33.22 -14.02
C ASP A 334 14.45 -33.19 -12.79
N SER A 335 13.87 -34.34 -12.46
CA SER A 335 13.01 -34.49 -11.29
C SER A 335 13.15 -35.85 -10.64
N VAL A 336 13.09 -35.85 -9.32
CA VAL A 336 13.20 -37.02 -8.47
C VAL A 336 12.00 -37.11 -7.54
N LYS A 337 11.45 -38.32 -7.41
CA LYS A 337 10.54 -38.68 -6.33
C LYS A 337 11.30 -39.43 -5.27
N ALA A 338 11.22 -38.95 -4.02
CA ALA A 338 11.88 -39.57 -2.88
C ALA A 338 10.94 -39.60 -1.67
N SER A 339 11.25 -40.51 -0.76
CA SER A 339 10.66 -40.57 0.57
C SER A 339 11.73 -40.35 1.62
N HIS A 340 11.40 -39.72 2.75
CA HIS A 340 12.37 -39.49 3.83
C HIS A 340 11.81 -39.77 5.23
N ILE A 341 12.71 -40.00 6.17
CA ILE A 341 12.45 -40.02 7.61
C ILE A 341 13.37 -39.00 8.24
N LEU A 342 12.82 -37.97 8.89
CA LEU A 342 13.58 -36.90 9.54
C LEU A 342 13.75 -37.21 11.02
N ILE A 343 15.03 -37.26 11.46
CA ILE A 343 15.41 -37.43 12.86
C ILE A 343 16.19 -36.17 13.27
N PRO A 344 15.51 -35.19 13.90
CA PRO A 344 16.13 -33.95 14.37
C PRO A 344 16.86 -34.17 15.70
N PHE A 345 17.70 -33.18 16.06
CA PHE A 345 18.44 -33.15 17.35
C PHE A 345 18.42 -31.72 17.90
N ILE A 346 18.81 -31.55 19.17
CA ILE A 346 18.92 -30.23 19.82
C ILE A 346 19.90 -29.34 19.02
N GLY A 347 19.43 -28.11 18.65
CA GLY A 347 20.20 -27.16 17.84
C GLY A 347 20.00 -27.28 16.33
N ALA A 348 19.27 -28.29 15.85
CA ALA A 348 18.86 -28.33 14.44
C ALA A 348 17.81 -27.21 14.12
N GLN A 349 17.75 -26.78 12.86
CA GLN A 349 16.81 -25.78 12.43
C GLN A 349 15.36 -26.28 12.50
N ARG A 350 14.43 -25.42 12.93
CA ARG A 350 12.98 -25.71 13.04
C ARG A 350 12.65 -26.91 13.93
N VAL A 351 13.49 -27.18 14.91
CA VAL A 351 13.23 -28.22 15.89
C VAL A 351 12.21 -27.73 16.94
N THR A 352 11.31 -28.60 17.35
CA THR A 352 10.33 -28.33 18.42
C THR A 352 10.93 -28.59 19.80
N LYS A 353 10.42 -27.93 20.85
CA LYS A 353 10.97 -28.02 22.22
C LYS A 353 10.92 -29.44 22.83
N ASP A 354 10.11 -30.34 22.29
CA ASP A 354 9.97 -31.74 22.69
C ASP A 354 11.15 -32.60 22.22
N ILE A 355 12.02 -32.13 21.34
CA ILE A 355 13.20 -32.84 20.91
C ILE A 355 14.33 -32.60 21.90
N THR A 356 14.65 -33.63 22.70
CA THR A 356 15.67 -33.61 23.75
C THR A 356 16.92 -34.39 23.41
N ARG A 357 16.93 -35.12 22.27
CA ARG A 357 18.05 -35.94 21.86
C ARG A 357 19.23 -35.12 21.33
N THR A 358 20.45 -35.56 21.65
CA THR A 358 21.67 -34.99 21.10
C THR A 358 21.89 -35.38 19.65
N GLU A 359 22.90 -34.81 19.00
CA GLU A 359 23.25 -35.15 17.62
C GLU A 359 23.69 -36.62 17.52
N GLU A 360 24.48 -37.10 18.48
CA GLU A 360 24.97 -38.48 18.56
C GLU A 360 23.82 -39.48 18.72
N GLU A 361 22.88 -39.19 19.59
CA GLU A 361 21.70 -40.04 19.80
C GLU A 361 20.78 -40.07 18.54
N ALA A 362 20.61 -38.93 17.88
CA ALA A 362 19.88 -38.89 16.62
C ALA A 362 20.57 -39.67 15.52
N LYS A 363 21.88 -39.63 15.46
CA LYS A 363 22.69 -40.42 14.52
C LYS A 363 22.56 -41.92 14.78
N VAL A 364 22.68 -42.38 16.03
CA VAL A 364 22.49 -43.77 16.43
C VAL A 364 21.10 -44.27 16.06
N LEU A 365 20.07 -43.47 16.31
CA LEU A 365 18.70 -43.80 15.93
C LEU A 365 18.53 -43.90 14.40
N ALA A 366 19.09 -42.96 13.64
CA ALA A 366 19.07 -42.99 12.20
C ALA A 366 19.78 -44.21 11.62
N ASP A 367 20.96 -44.56 12.17
CA ASP A 367 21.72 -45.78 11.79
C ASP A 367 20.96 -47.06 12.09
N SER A 368 20.29 -47.13 13.24
CA SER A 368 19.42 -48.25 13.61
C SER A 368 18.26 -48.42 12.59
N ILE A 369 17.56 -47.34 12.25
CA ILE A 369 16.47 -47.34 11.25
C ILE A 369 17.03 -47.76 9.89
N LEU A 370 18.18 -47.21 9.47
CA LEU A 370 18.82 -47.58 8.21
C LEU A 370 19.15 -49.07 8.16
N SER A 371 19.67 -49.64 9.26
CA SER A 371 20.01 -51.06 9.39
C SER A 371 18.77 -51.95 9.18
N VAL A 372 17.63 -51.57 9.72
CA VAL A 372 16.35 -52.25 9.49
C VAL A 372 15.94 -52.16 8.02
N LEU A 373 16.09 -51.00 7.42
CA LEU A 373 15.73 -50.74 6.03
C LEU A 373 16.63 -51.45 5.01
N LYS A 374 17.92 -51.62 5.34
CA LYS A 374 18.84 -52.41 4.51
C LYS A 374 18.42 -53.88 4.45
N ARG A 375 17.85 -54.43 5.55
CA ARG A 375 17.31 -55.78 5.58
C ARG A 375 15.91 -55.91 4.91
N ASN A 376 15.04 -54.91 5.13
CA ASN A 376 13.68 -54.93 4.57
C ASN A 376 13.21 -53.52 4.22
N LYS A 377 13.38 -53.12 2.95
CA LYS A 377 12.96 -51.83 2.38
C LYS A 377 11.45 -51.57 2.46
N ARG A 378 10.61 -52.61 2.59
CA ARG A 378 9.12 -52.48 2.65
C ARG A 378 8.69 -51.80 3.96
N LYS A 379 9.52 -51.83 5.02
CA LYS A 379 9.23 -51.18 6.31
C LYS A 379 9.36 -49.66 6.27
N PHE A 380 9.77 -49.08 5.15
CA PHE A 380 10.01 -47.59 5.08
C PHE A 380 8.78 -46.80 5.48
N LYS A 381 7.61 -47.19 5.02
CA LYS A 381 6.35 -46.44 5.31
C LYS A 381 5.96 -46.48 6.80
N SER A 382 6.08 -47.64 7.44
CA SER A 382 5.79 -47.77 8.88
C SER A 382 6.82 -46.97 9.70
N LEU A 383 8.12 -47.14 9.41
CA LEU A 383 9.16 -46.41 10.11
C LEU A 383 9.10 -44.91 9.93
N ALA A 384 8.65 -44.42 8.76
CA ALA A 384 8.37 -43.00 8.54
C ALA A 384 7.25 -42.49 9.42
N ASN A 385 6.16 -43.28 9.55
CA ASN A 385 5.04 -42.93 10.42
C ASN A 385 5.47 -42.87 11.90
N ASP A 386 6.27 -43.86 12.33
CA ASP A 386 6.62 -44.07 13.73
C ASP A 386 7.73 -43.09 14.20
N PHE A 387 8.69 -42.76 13.35
CA PHE A 387 9.92 -42.07 13.75
C PHE A 387 10.15 -40.71 13.11
N SER A 388 9.44 -40.38 11.97
CA SER A 388 9.70 -39.12 11.31
C SER A 388 9.09 -37.92 12.06
N SER A 389 9.92 -36.93 12.31
CA SER A 389 9.46 -35.63 12.85
C SER A 389 8.83 -34.72 11.80
N ASP A 390 8.95 -35.05 10.49
CA ASP A 390 8.23 -34.31 9.46
C ASP A 390 6.77 -34.80 9.34
N LYS A 391 5.90 -34.20 10.15
CA LYS A 391 4.47 -34.54 10.22
C LYS A 391 3.69 -34.24 8.94
N SER A 392 4.24 -33.44 8.04
CA SER A 392 3.58 -33.10 6.76
C SER A 392 3.46 -34.29 5.81
N ASN A 393 4.34 -35.27 5.95
CA ASN A 393 4.40 -36.45 5.06
C ASN A 393 4.57 -37.80 5.77
N SER A 394 4.86 -37.85 7.07
CA SER A 394 5.11 -39.09 7.83
C SER A 394 3.97 -40.11 7.66
N ALA A 395 2.69 -39.70 7.79
CA ALA A 395 1.52 -40.54 7.61
C ALA A 395 1.38 -41.11 6.17
N LYS A 396 2.00 -40.43 5.18
CA LYS A 396 2.07 -40.88 3.79
C LYS A 396 3.32 -41.71 3.51
N GLY A 397 4.04 -42.15 4.57
CA GLY A 397 5.27 -42.92 4.45
C GLY A 397 6.50 -42.09 4.08
N GLY A 398 6.49 -40.80 4.42
CA GLY A 398 7.56 -39.87 4.14
C GLY A 398 7.64 -39.41 2.67
N ASP A 399 6.60 -39.64 1.87
CA ASP A 399 6.56 -39.32 0.42
C ASP A 399 6.59 -37.79 0.19
N LEU A 400 7.62 -37.33 -0.49
CA LEU A 400 7.82 -35.91 -0.85
C LEU A 400 7.25 -35.55 -2.22
N GLY A 401 6.71 -36.52 -2.96
CA GLY A 401 6.33 -36.33 -4.35
C GLY A 401 7.53 -36.11 -5.27
N PHE A 402 7.27 -35.63 -6.49
CA PHE A 402 8.33 -35.21 -7.41
C PHE A 402 8.81 -33.79 -7.09
N PHE A 403 10.13 -33.60 -7.09
CA PHE A 403 10.77 -32.30 -6.92
C PHE A 403 11.95 -32.14 -7.89
N ASN A 404 12.25 -30.88 -8.23
CA ASN A 404 13.39 -30.50 -9.06
C ASN A 404 14.67 -30.27 -8.23
N TYR A 405 15.80 -30.13 -8.93
CA TYR A 405 17.13 -30.02 -8.32
C TYR A 405 17.26 -28.84 -7.33
N ALA A 406 16.58 -27.71 -7.55
CA ALA A 406 16.73 -26.51 -6.74
C ALA A 406 15.91 -26.52 -5.41
N ARG A 407 15.01 -27.51 -5.21
CA ARG A 407 14.05 -27.47 -4.11
C ARG A 407 14.58 -27.91 -2.75
N MET A 408 15.58 -28.78 -2.74
CA MET A 408 16.07 -29.42 -1.51
C MET A 408 17.40 -28.82 -1.06
N THR A 409 17.74 -29.00 0.23
CA THR A 409 19.06 -28.65 0.76
C THR A 409 20.18 -29.35 0.02
N PRO A 410 21.38 -28.76 -0.10
CA PRO A 410 22.46 -29.31 -0.93
C PRO A 410 22.76 -30.81 -0.70
N ALA A 411 22.95 -31.21 0.54
CA ALA A 411 23.25 -32.61 0.83
C ALA A 411 22.14 -33.60 0.45
N PHE A 412 20.87 -33.21 0.74
CA PHE A 412 19.68 -34.01 0.37
C PHE A 412 19.52 -34.10 -1.15
N ARG A 413 19.65 -32.96 -1.81
CA ARG A 413 19.58 -32.82 -3.26
C ARG A 413 20.62 -33.67 -3.96
N ASP A 414 21.88 -33.53 -3.54
CA ASP A 414 23.01 -34.22 -4.17
C ASP A 414 22.88 -35.75 -4.04
N PHE A 415 22.42 -36.26 -2.89
CA PHE A 415 22.12 -37.67 -2.74
C PHE A 415 21.02 -38.14 -3.71
N THR A 416 19.90 -37.41 -3.77
CA THR A 416 18.70 -37.84 -4.55
C THR A 416 18.90 -37.77 -6.06
N PHE A 417 19.70 -36.82 -6.53
CA PHE A 417 19.94 -36.64 -7.95
C PHE A 417 21.15 -37.39 -8.50
N THR A 418 22.12 -37.80 -7.63
CA THR A 418 23.31 -38.51 -8.10
C THR A 418 23.25 -40.03 -7.86
N LYS A 419 22.46 -40.50 -6.90
CA LYS A 419 22.33 -41.93 -6.61
C LYS A 419 21.19 -42.56 -7.44
N ARG A 420 21.22 -43.89 -7.58
CA ARG A 420 20.21 -44.62 -8.36
C ARG A 420 18.88 -44.77 -7.65
N VAL A 421 17.82 -44.98 -8.40
CA VAL A 421 16.52 -45.40 -7.86
C VAL A 421 16.68 -46.64 -6.97
N GLY A 422 16.00 -46.61 -5.83
CA GLY A 422 16.09 -47.70 -4.81
C GLY A 422 17.25 -47.56 -3.84
N SER A 423 18.15 -46.55 -3.97
CA SER A 423 19.17 -46.22 -2.96
C SER A 423 18.50 -45.72 -1.68
N ILE A 424 19.01 -46.15 -0.55
CA ILE A 424 18.60 -45.71 0.79
C ILE A 424 19.87 -45.39 1.58
N ASP A 425 19.94 -44.17 2.14
CA ASP A 425 21.07 -43.79 3.00
C ASP A 425 20.70 -42.62 3.93
N ILE A 426 21.61 -42.32 4.88
CA ILE A 426 21.46 -41.19 5.79
C ILE A 426 22.20 -39.98 5.22
N VAL A 427 21.50 -38.83 5.25
CA VAL A 427 22.07 -37.54 4.87
C VAL A 427 21.85 -36.54 6.01
N LYS A 428 22.92 -35.90 6.48
CA LYS A 428 22.84 -34.81 7.47
C LYS A 428 22.51 -33.50 6.74
N THR A 429 21.54 -32.77 7.27
CA THR A 429 21.18 -31.42 6.83
C THR A 429 21.09 -30.49 8.04
N PRO A 430 20.89 -29.18 7.88
CA PRO A 430 20.61 -28.26 9.00
C PRO A 430 19.37 -28.64 9.85
N TYR A 431 18.47 -29.48 9.32
CA TYR A 431 17.25 -29.90 10.03
C TYR A 431 17.41 -31.20 10.82
N GLY A 432 18.51 -31.91 10.66
CA GLY A 432 18.74 -33.20 11.29
C GLY A 432 19.25 -34.27 10.31
N PHE A 433 19.17 -35.54 10.73
CA PHE A 433 19.48 -36.69 9.88
C PHE A 433 18.25 -37.12 9.10
N HIS A 434 18.40 -37.24 7.80
CA HIS A 434 17.36 -37.73 6.89
C HIS A 434 17.78 -39.14 6.42
N ILE A 435 16.95 -40.14 6.67
CA ILE A 435 17.03 -41.41 5.97
C ILE A 435 16.23 -41.25 4.69
N ILE A 436 16.89 -41.23 3.54
CA ILE A 436 16.29 -40.91 2.24
C ILE A 436 16.23 -42.18 1.41
N LYS A 437 15.08 -42.40 0.77
CA LYS A 437 14.88 -43.45 -0.24
C LYS A 437 14.50 -42.78 -1.56
N ILE A 438 15.20 -43.12 -2.64
CA ILE A 438 14.92 -42.67 -3.98
C ILE A 438 13.88 -43.58 -4.60
N ASP A 439 12.67 -43.08 -4.87
CA ASP A 439 11.55 -43.90 -5.37
C ASP A 439 11.49 -43.90 -6.89
N LYS A 440 11.66 -42.75 -7.56
CA LYS A 440 11.64 -42.62 -9.02
C LYS A 440 12.51 -41.45 -9.48
N GLN A 441 13.00 -41.54 -10.69
CA GLN A 441 13.73 -40.47 -11.40
C GLN A 441 13.16 -40.34 -12.81
N ARG A 442 13.09 -39.11 -13.35
CA ARG A 442 12.51 -38.83 -14.68
C ARG A 442 13.48 -37.96 -15.50
N ASN A 443 13.36 -38.10 -16.81
CA ASN A 443 13.97 -37.24 -17.81
C ASN A 443 15.49 -37.04 -17.59
N ASN A 444 16.23 -38.14 -17.71
CA ASN A 444 17.70 -38.07 -17.64
C ASN A 444 18.25 -37.26 -18.83
N GLN A 445 18.84 -36.13 -18.54
CA GLN A 445 19.35 -35.21 -19.53
C GLN A 445 20.70 -34.61 -19.10
N ILE A 446 21.36 -33.91 -20.00
CA ILE A 446 22.60 -33.19 -19.70
C ILE A 446 22.27 -32.05 -18.73
N ALA A 447 23.08 -31.96 -17.66
CA ALA A 447 23.10 -30.86 -16.71
C ALA A 447 24.53 -30.36 -16.53
N MET A 448 24.68 -29.08 -16.33
CA MET A 448 25.99 -28.41 -16.24
C MET A 448 26.08 -27.55 -14.98
N LYS A 449 27.27 -27.57 -14.34
CA LYS A 449 27.63 -26.48 -13.44
C LYS A 449 28.34 -25.41 -14.24
N LEU A 450 27.96 -24.18 -13.99
CA LEU A 450 28.43 -23.02 -14.72
C LEU A 450 29.05 -22.01 -13.75
N ALA A 451 30.20 -21.47 -14.09
CA ALA A 451 30.71 -20.27 -13.46
C ALA A 451 30.36 -19.09 -14.37
N VAL A 452 29.70 -18.09 -13.83
CA VAL A 452 29.27 -16.91 -14.59
C VAL A 452 29.92 -15.68 -13.98
N ILE A 453 30.78 -15.01 -14.75
CA ILE A 453 31.24 -13.66 -14.44
C ILE A 453 30.30 -12.66 -15.12
N GLY A 454 29.81 -11.68 -14.35
CA GLY A 454 28.86 -10.68 -14.86
C GLY A 454 29.24 -9.28 -14.42
N LYS A 455 29.14 -8.35 -15.34
CA LYS A 455 29.28 -6.91 -15.09
C LYS A 455 27.97 -6.22 -15.38
N LYS A 456 27.44 -5.48 -14.38
CA LYS A 456 26.22 -4.69 -14.52
C LYS A 456 26.43 -3.60 -15.56
N ILE A 457 25.44 -3.39 -16.40
CA ILE A 457 25.46 -2.31 -17.39
C ILE A 457 25.04 -1.03 -16.68
N VAL A 458 26.04 -0.22 -16.34
CA VAL A 458 25.88 1.07 -15.65
C VAL A 458 26.53 2.19 -16.48
N PRO A 459 26.10 3.45 -16.34
CA PRO A 459 26.78 4.57 -16.96
C PRO A 459 28.20 4.70 -16.42
N SER A 460 29.13 5.13 -17.27
CA SER A 460 30.46 5.51 -16.82
C SER A 460 30.45 6.86 -16.11
N VAL A 461 31.49 7.14 -15.33
CA VAL A 461 31.70 8.45 -14.68
C VAL A 461 31.61 9.60 -15.70
N ALA A 462 32.13 9.39 -16.91
CA ALA A 462 32.03 10.39 -17.98
C ALA A 462 30.59 10.65 -18.43
N THR A 463 29.78 9.58 -18.51
CA THR A 463 28.33 9.69 -18.81
C THR A 463 27.57 10.36 -17.66
N GLU A 464 27.86 10.01 -16.41
CA GLU A 464 27.25 10.64 -15.23
C GLU A 464 27.58 12.13 -15.17
N ASN A 465 28.86 12.50 -15.38
CA ASN A 465 29.28 13.90 -15.42
C ASN A 465 28.60 14.67 -16.56
N ALA A 466 28.45 14.09 -17.73
CA ALA A 466 27.76 14.74 -18.84
C ALA A 466 26.26 14.96 -18.56
N VAL A 467 25.62 14.05 -17.83
CA VAL A 467 24.22 14.20 -17.39
C VAL A 467 24.10 15.25 -16.30
N PHE A 468 25.05 15.27 -15.35
CA PHE A 468 25.16 16.30 -14.33
C PHE A 468 25.29 17.69 -14.94
N GLU A 469 26.23 17.88 -15.89
CA GLU A 469 26.43 19.15 -16.59
C GLU A 469 25.16 19.64 -17.31
N LYS A 470 24.40 18.73 -17.93
CA LYS A 470 23.11 19.07 -18.54
C LYS A 470 22.09 19.55 -17.52
N ALA A 471 22.01 18.87 -16.35
CA ALA A 471 21.10 19.26 -15.28
C ALA A 471 21.49 20.62 -14.67
N GLU A 472 22.79 20.87 -14.45
CA GLU A 472 23.31 22.14 -13.95
C GLU A 472 23.08 23.29 -14.93
N LYS A 473 23.36 23.06 -16.23
CA LYS A 473 23.11 24.06 -17.28
C LYS A 473 21.63 24.44 -17.33
N PHE A 474 20.74 23.46 -17.30
CA PHE A 474 19.29 23.70 -17.24
C PHE A 474 18.89 24.47 -15.98
N ALA A 475 19.40 24.08 -14.81
CA ALA A 475 19.13 24.78 -13.55
C ALA A 475 19.61 26.25 -13.60
N LEU A 476 20.79 26.51 -14.18
CA LEU A 476 21.33 27.85 -14.37
C LEU A 476 20.48 28.71 -15.31
N GLU A 477 19.98 28.13 -16.41
CA GLU A 477 19.09 28.83 -17.34
C GLU A 477 17.74 29.16 -16.66
N VAL A 478 17.16 28.24 -15.92
CA VAL A 478 15.94 28.48 -15.10
C VAL A 478 16.19 29.59 -14.08
N SER A 479 17.37 29.64 -13.45
CA SER A 479 17.75 30.69 -12.50
C SER A 479 17.74 32.08 -13.14
N LYS A 480 18.25 32.19 -14.37
CA LYS A 480 18.35 33.46 -15.11
C LYS A 480 16.98 33.92 -15.63
N GLU A 481 16.23 33.02 -16.24
CA GLU A 481 15.00 33.38 -16.93
C GLU A 481 13.76 33.33 -16.02
N ARG A 482 13.83 32.58 -14.90
CA ARG A 482 12.71 32.32 -13.98
C ARG A 482 11.44 31.78 -14.64
N LYS A 483 11.58 31.08 -15.76
CA LYS A 483 10.50 30.56 -16.61
C LYS A 483 10.70 29.07 -16.90
N PHE A 484 10.46 28.24 -15.91
CA PHE A 484 10.75 26.80 -15.94
C PHE A 484 10.23 26.09 -17.20
N ASN A 485 8.95 26.29 -17.55
CA ASN A 485 8.33 25.64 -18.71
C ASN A 485 8.88 26.13 -20.05
N GLU A 486 9.22 27.41 -20.18
CA GLU A 486 9.77 27.98 -21.41
C GLU A 486 11.18 27.48 -21.64
N VAL A 487 12.01 27.47 -20.59
CA VAL A 487 13.39 26.93 -20.65
C VAL A 487 13.38 25.41 -20.94
N SER A 488 12.48 24.66 -20.32
CA SER A 488 12.33 23.23 -20.59
C SER A 488 12.00 22.99 -22.07
N LYS A 489 11.04 23.73 -22.60
CA LYS A 489 10.62 23.62 -24.00
C LYS A 489 11.72 24.04 -24.99
N ALA A 490 12.46 25.08 -24.66
CA ALA A 490 13.56 25.56 -25.51
C ALA A 490 14.71 24.54 -25.60
N ASN A 491 14.88 23.70 -24.59
CA ASN A 491 15.91 22.65 -24.54
C ASN A 491 15.36 21.25 -24.85
N ASP A 492 14.15 21.11 -25.37
CA ASP A 492 13.46 19.83 -25.65
C ASP A 492 13.35 18.90 -24.42
N TYR A 493 13.28 19.46 -23.22
CA TYR A 493 13.07 18.67 -22.00
C TYR A 493 11.59 18.53 -21.67
N SER A 494 11.19 17.35 -21.26
CA SER A 494 9.81 17.05 -20.85
C SER A 494 9.58 17.49 -19.40
N THR A 495 8.78 18.53 -19.21
CA THR A 495 8.28 18.91 -17.88
C THR A 495 7.15 17.99 -17.44
N ARG A 496 7.23 17.48 -16.22
CA ARG A 496 6.20 16.63 -15.61
C ARG A 496 5.66 17.27 -14.33
N PRO A 497 4.34 17.23 -14.10
CA PRO A 497 3.76 17.70 -12.86
C PRO A 497 3.74 16.63 -11.78
N ALA A 498 3.94 17.06 -10.52
CA ALA A 498 3.64 16.30 -9.32
C ALA A 498 2.71 17.15 -8.44
N ILE A 499 1.44 16.80 -8.37
CA ILE A 499 0.36 17.64 -7.83
C ILE A 499 -0.14 17.06 -6.52
N GLY A 500 -0.46 17.94 -5.56
CA GLY A 500 -1.13 17.58 -4.31
C GLY A 500 -0.23 16.89 -3.29
N ILE A 501 1.08 17.13 -3.34
CA ILE A 501 2.05 16.57 -2.39
C ILE A 501 1.75 17.11 -0.99
N LYS A 502 1.66 16.21 -0.02
CA LYS A 502 1.44 16.51 1.39
C LYS A 502 2.74 16.43 2.20
N VAL A 503 2.79 17.10 3.33
CA VAL A 503 3.99 17.20 4.18
C VAL A 503 4.57 15.87 4.62
N LEU A 504 3.73 14.84 4.80
CA LEU A 504 4.13 13.51 5.25
C LEU A 504 4.22 12.48 4.10
N ASP A 505 4.18 12.90 2.84
CA ASP A 505 4.36 11.99 1.72
C ASP A 505 5.83 11.56 1.61
N GLU A 506 6.07 10.28 1.36
CA GLU A 506 7.38 9.74 1.00
C GLU A 506 7.59 9.70 -0.50
N ASN A 507 6.49 9.51 -1.22
CA ASN A 507 6.49 9.35 -2.66
C ASN A 507 6.08 10.65 -3.33
N VAL A 508 6.84 11.03 -4.35
CA VAL A 508 6.48 12.11 -5.28
C VAL A 508 5.89 11.48 -6.55
N PRO A 509 4.70 11.89 -6.99
CA PRO A 509 4.08 11.36 -8.21
C PRO A 509 5.03 11.34 -9.40
N GLY A 510 5.23 10.15 -9.99
CA GLY A 510 6.12 9.93 -11.13
C GLY A 510 7.61 9.80 -10.81
N LEU A 511 8.03 9.96 -9.56
CA LEU A 511 9.42 9.83 -9.11
C LEU A 511 9.64 8.66 -8.13
N GLY A 512 8.62 8.30 -7.35
CA GLY A 512 8.76 7.29 -6.29
C GLY A 512 9.20 7.89 -4.96
N LYS A 513 10.02 7.17 -4.20
CA LYS A 513 10.47 7.57 -2.87
C LYS A 513 11.51 8.69 -2.94
N GLU A 514 11.04 9.93 -2.91
CA GLU A 514 11.89 11.12 -2.97
C GLU A 514 11.54 12.08 -1.81
N ARG A 515 11.69 11.61 -0.57
CA ARG A 515 11.37 12.38 0.64
C ARG A 515 12.12 13.71 0.71
N GLN A 516 13.34 13.78 0.23
CA GLN A 516 14.14 15.02 0.19
C GLN A 516 13.45 16.15 -0.61
N ILE A 517 12.72 15.80 -1.68
CA ILE A 517 11.95 16.76 -2.48
C ILE A 517 10.75 17.26 -1.69
N VAL A 518 10.04 16.36 -1.01
CA VAL A 518 8.91 16.74 -0.14
C VAL A 518 9.39 17.68 0.96
N THR A 519 10.43 17.31 1.69
CA THR A 519 11.03 18.13 2.76
C THR A 519 11.40 19.53 2.25
N TRP A 520 12.11 19.61 1.13
CA TRP A 520 12.45 20.88 0.51
C TRP A 520 11.20 21.72 0.16
N SER A 521 10.17 21.08 -0.42
CA SER A 521 8.97 21.80 -0.89
C SER A 521 8.13 22.40 0.24
N PHE A 522 8.27 21.89 1.47
CA PHE A 522 7.61 22.40 2.68
C PHE A 522 8.51 23.29 3.53
N GLY A 523 9.78 23.46 3.15
CA GLY A 523 10.69 24.40 3.80
C GLY A 523 10.35 25.86 3.52
N ASP A 524 11.21 26.76 4.02
CA ASP A 524 11.08 28.22 3.78
C ASP A 524 11.51 28.59 2.35
N ILE A 525 10.67 28.24 1.38
CA ILE A 525 10.84 28.54 -0.04
C ILE A 525 9.59 29.24 -0.58
N LYS A 526 9.70 29.87 -1.75
CA LYS A 526 8.60 30.60 -2.39
C LYS A 526 8.17 29.90 -3.68
N VAL A 527 6.91 30.12 -4.10
CA VAL A 527 6.47 29.72 -5.44
C VAL A 527 7.39 30.38 -6.48
N GLY A 528 7.92 29.58 -7.37
CA GLY A 528 8.95 29.99 -8.33
C GLY A 528 10.36 29.56 -7.97
N ASP A 529 10.59 29.10 -6.74
CA ASP A 529 11.87 28.52 -6.35
C ASP A 529 12.04 27.12 -6.96
N PHE A 530 13.28 26.77 -7.23
CA PHE A 530 13.66 25.48 -7.80
C PHE A 530 14.94 24.98 -7.14
N LYS A 531 15.15 23.66 -7.23
CA LYS A 531 16.36 23.00 -6.74
C LYS A 531 16.69 21.79 -7.57
N ARG A 532 18.00 21.53 -7.78
CA ARG A 532 18.48 20.26 -8.32
C ARG A 532 18.60 19.24 -7.18
N PHE A 533 18.21 18.01 -7.47
CA PHE A 533 18.33 16.85 -6.58
C PHE A 533 19.07 15.73 -7.29
N ASP A 534 19.91 15.04 -6.53
CA ASP A 534 20.55 13.81 -6.96
C ASP A 534 19.67 12.61 -6.59
N THR A 535 19.52 11.68 -7.50
CA THR A 535 18.75 10.46 -7.33
C THR A 535 19.61 9.25 -7.69
N GLU A 536 19.16 8.06 -7.36
CA GLU A 536 19.87 6.80 -7.69
C GLU A 536 20.20 6.67 -9.20
N ASN A 537 19.37 7.22 -10.07
CA ASN A 537 19.47 7.03 -11.51
C ASN A 537 19.72 8.34 -12.28
N GLY A 538 20.29 9.37 -11.65
CA GLY A 538 20.60 10.63 -12.28
C GLY A 538 20.19 11.85 -11.47
N HIS A 539 19.68 12.90 -12.13
CA HIS A 539 19.38 14.18 -11.51
C HIS A 539 17.96 14.64 -11.83
N LEU A 540 17.40 15.42 -10.92
CA LEU A 540 16.10 16.08 -11.09
C LEU A 540 16.30 17.58 -10.89
N VAL A 541 15.67 18.40 -11.72
CA VAL A 541 15.47 19.82 -11.42
C VAL A 541 14.00 20.01 -11.12
N VAL A 542 13.68 20.38 -9.88
CA VAL A 542 12.33 20.49 -9.34
C VAL A 542 12.01 21.95 -9.08
N PHE A 543 10.82 22.37 -9.47
CA PHE A 543 10.30 23.72 -9.38
C PHE A 543 9.01 23.74 -8.57
N LEU A 544 8.89 24.62 -7.60
CA LEU A 544 7.66 24.81 -6.82
C LEU A 544 6.68 25.68 -7.59
N SER A 545 5.64 25.07 -8.14
CA SER A 545 4.65 25.76 -8.97
C SER A 545 3.48 26.33 -8.16
N SER A 546 3.12 25.70 -7.03
CA SER A 546 2.00 26.16 -6.20
C SER A 546 2.16 25.73 -4.74
N LYS A 547 1.68 26.59 -3.83
CA LYS A 547 1.45 26.30 -2.41
C LYS A 547 -0.03 26.43 -2.11
N THR A 548 -0.66 25.35 -1.69
CA THR A 548 -2.03 25.36 -1.17
C THR A 548 -1.99 25.35 0.35
N LYS A 549 -2.62 26.29 1.00
CA LYS A 549 -2.79 26.28 2.46
C LYS A 549 -4.00 25.40 2.83
N LYS A 550 -4.00 24.82 4.03
CA LYS A 550 -5.16 24.15 4.61
C LYS A 550 -6.32 25.15 4.72
N GLY A 551 -7.52 24.73 4.40
CA GLY A 551 -8.74 25.53 4.49
C GLY A 551 -9.55 25.47 3.21
N LEU A 552 -10.25 26.57 2.89
CA LEU A 552 -11.15 26.64 1.74
C LEU A 552 -10.35 26.73 0.43
N ALA A 553 -10.71 25.90 -0.55
CA ALA A 553 -10.07 25.86 -1.86
C ALA A 553 -10.17 27.22 -2.59
N THR A 554 -9.12 27.62 -3.28
CA THR A 554 -9.16 28.83 -4.10
C THR A 554 -9.98 28.64 -5.38
N ALA A 555 -10.59 29.72 -5.86
CA ALA A 555 -11.35 29.70 -7.10
C ALA A 555 -10.54 29.12 -8.29
N THR A 556 -9.27 29.43 -8.37
CA THR A 556 -8.38 28.92 -9.44
C THR A 556 -8.27 27.40 -9.42
N LYS A 557 -8.16 26.82 -8.23
CA LYS A 557 -7.96 25.38 -8.05
C LYS A 557 -9.19 24.57 -8.43
N VAL A 558 -10.39 25.10 -8.17
CA VAL A 558 -11.67 24.41 -8.39
C VAL A 558 -12.46 24.94 -9.59
N ALA A 559 -11.93 25.90 -10.34
CA ALA A 559 -12.60 26.46 -11.50
C ALA A 559 -13.07 25.39 -12.50
N GLY A 560 -12.27 24.32 -12.71
CA GLY A 560 -12.60 23.23 -13.62
C GLY A 560 -13.89 22.49 -13.24
N SER A 561 -14.14 22.27 -11.96
CA SER A 561 -15.33 21.57 -11.44
C SER A 561 -16.53 22.50 -11.22
N VAL A 562 -16.30 23.73 -10.76
CA VAL A 562 -17.38 24.67 -10.40
C VAL A 562 -17.93 25.42 -11.62
N ARG A 563 -17.06 25.80 -12.57
CA ARG A 563 -17.46 26.55 -13.77
C ARG A 563 -18.60 25.89 -14.59
N PRO A 564 -18.58 24.57 -14.88
CA PRO A 564 -19.68 23.92 -15.60
C PRO A 564 -21.02 24.01 -14.85
N ILE A 565 -20.98 23.89 -13.52
CA ILE A 565 -22.20 24.00 -12.68
C ILE A 565 -22.82 25.40 -12.79
N LEU A 566 -22.00 26.43 -12.59
CA LEU A 566 -22.43 27.81 -12.69
C LEU A 566 -22.86 28.19 -14.11
N LEU A 567 -22.16 27.65 -15.12
CA LEU A 567 -22.49 27.84 -16.52
C LEU A 567 -23.91 27.32 -16.82
N ASN A 568 -24.19 26.07 -16.44
CA ASN A 568 -25.49 25.46 -16.63
C ASN A 568 -26.59 26.21 -15.85
N LYS A 569 -26.30 26.66 -14.62
CA LYS A 569 -27.24 27.47 -13.82
C LYS A 569 -27.58 28.81 -14.49
N LYS A 570 -26.60 29.49 -15.10
CA LYS A 570 -26.85 30.73 -15.86
C LYS A 570 -27.58 30.45 -17.17
N LYS A 571 -27.24 29.42 -17.91
CA LYS A 571 -27.94 28.98 -19.11
C LYS A 571 -29.37 28.63 -18.82
N ALA A 572 -29.65 27.94 -17.70
CA ALA A 572 -31.00 27.63 -17.24
C ALA A 572 -31.85 28.92 -17.09
N LYS A 573 -31.27 29.94 -16.45
CA LYS A 573 -31.97 31.26 -16.32
C LYS A 573 -32.27 31.91 -17.67
N LEU A 574 -31.29 31.93 -18.59
CA LEU A 574 -31.49 32.51 -19.93
C LEU A 574 -32.51 31.72 -20.76
N ILE A 575 -32.52 30.41 -20.65
CA ILE A 575 -33.51 29.55 -21.31
C ILE A 575 -34.91 29.78 -20.70
N SER A 576 -35.00 29.82 -19.37
CA SER A 576 -36.27 30.05 -18.67
C SER A 576 -36.90 31.38 -19.03
N GLN A 577 -36.12 32.41 -19.36
CA GLN A 577 -36.64 33.71 -19.86
C GLN A 577 -37.25 33.61 -21.26
N LYS A 578 -36.87 32.63 -22.06
CA LYS A 578 -37.41 32.39 -23.42
C LYS A 578 -38.66 31.50 -23.42
N ILE A 579 -39.03 30.91 -22.29
CA ILE A 579 -40.20 30.05 -22.15
C ILE A 579 -41.37 30.92 -21.67
N ASN A 580 -42.19 31.44 -22.59
CA ASN A 580 -43.31 32.32 -22.27
C ASN A 580 -44.68 31.76 -22.70
N GLY A 581 -44.71 30.72 -23.53
CA GLY A 581 -45.94 30.08 -24.00
C GLY A 581 -46.78 29.47 -22.88
N THR A 582 -48.08 29.47 -23.05
CA THR A 582 -49.07 28.92 -22.11
C THR A 582 -49.44 27.46 -22.41
N SER A 583 -48.89 26.89 -23.49
CA SER A 583 -49.03 25.48 -23.90
C SER A 583 -47.69 24.90 -24.39
N LEU A 584 -47.56 23.57 -24.36
CA LEU A 584 -46.39 22.91 -24.91
C LEU A 584 -46.20 23.19 -26.41
N ALA A 585 -47.29 23.30 -27.16
CA ALA A 585 -47.23 23.58 -28.58
C ALA A 585 -46.67 24.98 -28.86
N GLU A 586 -47.09 26.00 -28.09
CA GLU A 586 -46.59 27.36 -28.19
C GLU A 586 -45.09 27.41 -27.80
N ILE A 587 -44.70 26.81 -26.66
CA ILE A 587 -43.30 26.75 -26.22
C ILE A 587 -42.42 26.06 -27.26
N ALA A 588 -42.89 24.99 -27.86
CA ALA A 588 -42.19 24.28 -28.91
C ALA A 588 -42.01 25.15 -30.16
N LYS A 589 -43.06 25.80 -30.60
CA LYS A 589 -43.10 26.70 -31.78
C LYS A 589 -42.15 27.89 -31.60
N GLU A 590 -42.27 28.59 -30.47
CA GLU A 590 -41.41 29.75 -30.12
C GLU A 590 -39.94 29.42 -30.13
N ASN A 591 -39.57 28.22 -29.67
CA ASN A 591 -38.21 27.79 -29.57
C ASN A 591 -37.73 26.91 -30.73
N LYS A 592 -38.52 26.73 -31.79
CA LYS A 592 -38.24 25.90 -32.98
C LYS A 592 -37.91 24.44 -32.59
N LEU A 593 -38.68 23.91 -31.67
CA LEU A 593 -38.54 22.54 -31.15
C LEU A 593 -39.83 21.75 -31.43
N SER A 594 -39.78 20.44 -31.19
CA SER A 594 -40.95 19.58 -31.23
C SER A 594 -41.37 19.14 -29.83
N VAL A 595 -42.68 18.96 -29.66
CA VAL A 595 -43.21 18.28 -28.48
C VAL A 595 -42.85 16.81 -28.57
N LYS A 596 -42.23 16.30 -27.54
CA LYS A 596 -41.84 14.87 -27.40
C LYS A 596 -42.79 14.17 -26.44
N SER A 597 -42.96 12.87 -26.62
CA SER A 597 -43.74 12.04 -25.72
C SER A 597 -42.85 11.03 -25.02
N VAL A 598 -43.18 10.72 -23.79
CA VAL A 598 -42.59 9.61 -23.04
C VAL A 598 -43.72 8.79 -22.44
N ASN A 599 -43.63 7.48 -22.58
CA ASN A 599 -44.60 6.52 -22.08
C ASN A 599 -43.96 5.61 -21.02
N SER A 600 -44.71 5.36 -19.96
CA SER A 600 -44.32 4.46 -18.87
C SER A 600 -42.94 4.76 -18.23
N VAL A 601 -42.55 6.07 -18.19
CA VAL A 601 -41.33 6.46 -17.46
C VAL A 601 -41.58 6.39 -15.96
N SER A 602 -40.57 5.96 -15.20
CA SER A 602 -40.63 5.85 -13.73
C SER A 602 -39.32 6.29 -13.09
N LEU A 603 -39.31 6.52 -11.78
CA LEU A 603 -38.04 6.79 -11.05
C LEU A 603 -37.07 5.63 -11.07
N GLN A 604 -37.54 4.38 -11.22
CA GLN A 604 -36.69 3.24 -11.41
C GLN A 604 -35.96 3.29 -12.77
N ASN A 605 -36.61 3.80 -13.81
CA ASN A 605 -36.01 4.02 -15.13
C ASN A 605 -36.32 5.45 -15.61
N PRO A 606 -35.60 6.46 -15.13
CA PRO A 606 -35.88 7.87 -15.36
C PRO A 606 -35.36 8.36 -16.71
N THR A 607 -35.57 7.59 -17.79
CA THR A 607 -35.04 7.88 -19.12
C THR A 607 -36.10 8.55 -20.00
N LEU A 608 -35.85 9.80 -20.41
CA LEU A 608 -36.68 10.54 -21.34
C LEU A 608 -36.24 10.27 -22.79
N SER A 609 -37.21 9.98 -23.67
CA SER A 609 -36.94 9.66 -25.07
C SER A 609 -36.19 10.79 -25.78
N GLY A 610 -35.05 10.46 -26.41
CA GLY A 610 -34.21 11.44 -27.13
C GLY A 610 -33.49 12.45 -26.27
N VAL A 611 -33.39 12.18 -24.94
CA VAL A 611 -32.62 12.99 -23.96
C VAL A 611 -31.72 12.14 -23.13
N GLY A 612 -32.19 10.97 -22.63
CA GLY A 612 -31.51 10.07 -21.70
C GLY A 612 -31.99 10.26 -20.26
N ALA A 613 -31.19 9.81 -19.30
CA ALA A 613 -31.57 9.83 -17.88
C ALA A 613 -31.74 11.27 -17.34
N GLU A 614 -32.90 11.54 -16.75
CA GLU A 614 -33.29 12.81 -16.10
C GLU A 614 -34.12 12.56 -14.84
N PRO A 615 -33.51 11.98 -13.78
CA PRO A 615 -34.26 11.60 -12.58
C PRO A 615 -34.91 12.78 -11.86
N LYS A 616 -34.33 13.99 -11.95
CA LYS A 616 -34.88 15.21 -11.37
C LYS A 616 -36.20 15.61 -12.07
N ILE A 617 -36.27 15.47 -13.39
CA ILE A 617 -37.46 15.79 -14.18
C ILE A 617 -38.54 14.74 -13.97
N VAL A 618 -38.18 13.46 -14.00
CA VAL A 618 -39.12 12.37 -13.72
C VAL A 618 -39.67 12.45 -12.29
N GLY A 619 -38.84 12.84 -11.31
CA GLY A 619 -39.28 13.14 -9.96
C GLY A 619 -40.27 14.30 -9.88
N ALA A 620 -40.03 15.38 -10.64
CA ALA A 620 -40.98 16.48 -10.75
C ALA A 620 -42.31 16.04 -11.43
N MET A 621 -42.23 15.20 -12.47
CA MET A 621 -43.41 14.63 -13.14
C MET A 621 -44.24 13.75 -12.20
N LEU A 622 -43.58 12.99 -11.30
CA LEU A 622 -44.25 12.09 -10.36
C LEU A 622 -45.24 12.85 -9.45
N TYR A 623 -44.86 14.04 -9.01
CA TYR A 623 -45.67 14.87 -8.10
C TYR A 623 -46.51 15.95 -8.81
N ALA A 624 -46.40 16.09 -10.14
CA ALA A 624 -47.17 17.06 -10.91
C ALA A 624 -48.65 16.61 -11.08
N GLU A 625 -49.56 17.53 -11.19
CA GLU A 625 -50.99 17.29 -11.49
C GLU A 625 -51.21 16.91 -12.96
N LEU A 626 -52.23 16.10 -13.23
CA LEU A 626 -52.62 15.72 -14.59
C LEU A 626 -53.12 16.96 -15.38
N ASN A 627 -52.84 16.98 -16.68
CA ASN A 627 -53.29 17.99 -17.64
C ASN A 627 -52.90 19.42 -17.29
N ARG A 628 -51.94 19.63 -16.40
CA ARG A 628 -51.43 20.95 -16.05
C ARG A 628 -50.03 21.13 -16.64
N LEU A 629 -49.79 22.33 -17.21
CA LEU A 629 -48.46 22.69 -17.71
C LEU A 629 -47.52 23.05 -16.56
N TYR A 630 -46.39 22.37 -16.51
CA TYR A 630 -45.23 22.73 -15.70
C TYR A 630 -44.13 23.20 -16.64
N SER A 631 -43.68 24.42 -16.48
CA SER A 631 -42.65 25.01 -17.33
C SER A 631 -41.47 25.50 -16.51
N LYS A 632 -40.32 25.75 -17.15
CA LYS A 632 -39.10 26.28 -16.55
C LYS A 632 -38.48 25.33 -15.50
N VAL A 633 -38.71 24.02 -15.62
CA VAL A 633 -38.16 23.01 -14.70
C VAL A 633 -36.76 22.67 -15.13
N GLU A 634 -35.77 22.94 -14.22
CA GLU A 634 -34.37 22.70 -14.49
C GLU A 634 -34.01 21.23 -14.27
N GLY A 635 -33.47 20.56 -15.30
CA GLY A 635 -32.90 19.21 -15.28
C GLY A 635 -31.38 19.21 -15.34
N ALA A 636 -30.80 18.03 -15.45
CA ALA A 636 -29.34 17.88 -15.58
C ALA A 636 -28.82 18.36 -16.95
N LYS A 637 -29.61 18.22 -18.02
CA LYS A 637 -29.16 18.47 -19.40
C LYS A 637 -29.77 19.75 -20.02
N GLY A 638 -30.78 20.31 -19.39
CA GLY A 638 -31.49 21.50 -19.91
C GLY A 638 -32.67 21.90 -19.06
N VAL A 639 -33.51 22.77 -19.63
CA VAL A 639 -34.78 23.23 -19.03
C VAL A 639 -35.93 22.56 -19.74
N TYR A 640 -36.96 22.19 -18.99
CA TYR A 640 -38.10 21.42 -19.46
C TYR A 640 -39.41 22.15 -19.24
N ALA A 641 -40.34 21.95 -20.16
CA ALA A 641 -41.76 22.14 -19.94
C ALA A 641 -42.45 20.80 -20.20
N PHE A 642 -43.39 20.40 -19.35
CA PHE A 642 -44.08 19.12 -19.50
C PHE A 642 -45.53 19.18 -19.03
N VAL A 643 -46.33 18.27 -19.54
CA VAL A 643 -47.72 17.99 -19.15
C VAL A 643 -47.85 16.50 -18.96
N ILE A 644 -48.45 16.10 -17.86
CA ILE A 644 -48.72 14.68 -17.57
C ILE A 644 -50.11 14.34 -18.13
N SER A 645 -50.17 13.35 -19.01
CA SER A 645 -51.44 12.85 -19.56
C SER A 645 -52.03 11.72 -18.72
N ASN A 646 -51.18 10.89 -18.10
CA ASN A 646 -51.63 9.78 -17.29
C ASN A 646 -50.57 9.36 -16.26
N LYS A 647 -51.04 8.89 -15.11
CA LYS A 647 -50.24 8.22 -14.10
C LYS A 647 -50.86 6.85 -13.77
N GLU A 648 -50.13 5.80 -14.03
CA GLU A 648 -50.54 4.46 -13.72
C GLU A 648 -49.84 4.03 -12.42
N LEU A 649 -50.63 3.96 -11.36
CA LEU A 649 -50.13 3.50 -10.06
C LEU A 649 -49.90 1.99 -10.10
N PRO A 650 -48.86 1.49 -9.48
CA PRO A 650 -48.69 0.05 -9.34
C PRO A 650 -49.75 -0.57 -8.45
N THR A 651 -50.06 -1.85 -8.65
CA THR A 651 -50.99 -2.59 -7.79
C THR A 651 -50.48 -2.55 -6.36
N ALA A 652 -51.34 -2.22 -5.39
CA ALA A 652 -50.99 -2.21 -3.99
C ALA A 652 -50.56 -3.61 -3.54
N LEU A 653 -49.49 -3.68 -2.74
CA LEU A 653 -49.05 -4.93 -2.16
C LEU A 653 -49.78 -5.23 -0.85
N PRO A 654 -49.92 -6.51 -0.47
CA PRO A 654 -50.50 -6.89 0.82
C PRO A 654 -49.80 -6.28 2.02
N ASN A 655 -48.48 -6.10 1.91
CA ASN A 655 -47.64 -5.35 2.82
C ASN A 655 -46.36 -4.84 2.12
N TYR A 656 -45.65 -3.92 2.76
CA TYR A 656 -44.44 -3.27 2.19
C TYR A 656 -43.17 -3.64 3.01
N ASP A 657 -43.18 -4.74 3.74
CA ASP A 657 -42.07 -5.15 4.61
C ASP A 657 -40.78 -5.44 3.81
N SER A 658 -40.91 -6.03 2.63
CA SER A 658 -39.77 -6.28 1.73
C SER A 658 -39.11 -4.96 1.28
N GLU A 659 -39.90 -3.96 0.93
CA GLU A 659 -39.40 -2.63 0.55
C GLU A 659 -38.77 -1.89 1.75
N ARG A 660 -39.43 -1.96 2.90
CA ARG A 660 -38.89 -1.46 4.16
C ARG A 660 -37.51 -2.08 4.46
N LYS A 661 -37.40 -3.42 4.38
CA LYS A 661 -36.14 -4.13 4.57
C LYS A 661 -35.09 -3.68 3.58
N ARG A 662 -35.45 -3.54 2.29
CA ARG A 662 -34.52 -3.08 1.24
C ARG A 662 -33.95 -1.69 1.54
N ILE A 663 -34.79 -0.75 2.03
CA ILE A 663 -34.34 0.59 2.41
C ILE A 663 -33.41 0.49 3.63
N ALA A 664 -33.81 -0.26 4.66
CA ALA A 664 -33.01 -0.47 5.87
C ALA A 664 -31.65 -1.10 5.54
N ASP A 665 -31.61 -2.13 4.70
CA ASP A 665 -30.38 -2.79 4.28
C ASP A 665 -29.47 -1.88 3.45
N THR A 666 -30.08 -0.99 2.64
CA THR A 666 -29.32 0.01 1.88
C THR A 666 -28.67 1.03 2.80
N ARG A 667 -29.38 1.50 3.85
CA ARG A 667 -28.84 2.39 4.90
C ARG A 667 -27.75 1.69 5.69
N LYS A 668 -27.99 0.44 6.11
CA LYS A 668 -27.00 -0.38 6.87
C LYS A 668 -25.72 -0.65 6.07
N ARG A 669 -25.83 -0.87 4.77
CA ARG A 669 -24.64 -1.03 3.90
C ARG A 669 -23.75 0.19 3.82
N GLN A 670 -24.23 1.38 4.18
CA GLN A 670 -23.43 2.61 4.19
C GLN A 670 -22.67 2.84 5.51
N THR A 671 -22.81 1.95 6.50
CA THR A 671 -22.16 2.12 7.81
C THR A 671 -20.63 2.05 7.77
N PHE A 672 -20.03 1.53 6.68
CA PHE A 672 -18.59 1.66 6.46
C PHE A 672 -18.12 3.13 6.36
N LYS A 673 -19.03 4.07 6.07
CA LYS A 673 -18.74 5.51 6.04
C LYS A 673 -18.86 6.16 7.42
N MET A 674 -19.26 5.42 8.45
CA MET A 674 -19.55 5.98 9.77
C MET A 674 -18.32 6.66 10.38
N TYR A 675 -17.17 5.98 10.33
CA TYR A 675 -15.93 6.57 10.83
C TYR A 675 -15.57 7.87 10.09
N GLU A 676 -15.71 7.90 8.77
CA GLU A 676 -15.45 9.12 8.01
C GLU A 676 -16.43 10.25 8.36
N ALA A 677 -17.69 9.93 8.60
CA ALA A 677 -18.70 10.90 9.04
C ALA A 677 -18.38 11.45 10.45
N LEU A 678 -17.99 10.58 11.38
CA LEU A 678 -17.53 10.99 12.71
C LEU A 678 -16.28 11.86 12.61
N LYS A 679 -15.30 11.45 11.81
CA LYS A 679 -14.07 12.21 11.58
C LYS A 679 -14.31 13.59 10.99
N GLN A 680 -15.27 13.72 10.05
CA GLN A 680 -15.67 15.01 9.48
C GLN A 680 -16.42 15.91 10.47
N ALA A 681 -17.07 15.33 11.47
CA ALA A 681 -17.78 16.06 12.52
C ALA A 681 -16.91 16.43 13.73
N THR A 682 -15.68 15.91 13.78
CA THR A 682 -14.71 16.09 14.86
C THR A 682 -13.69 17.16 14.45
N ASP A 683 -13.35 18.06 15.37
CA ASP A 683 -12.25 19.01 15.16
C ASP A 683 -10.90 18.31 15.37
N ILE A 684 -10.08 18.26 14.32
CA ILE A 684 -8.80 17.58 14.33
C ILE A 684 -7.71 18.53 13.87
N THR A 685 -6.78 18.80 14.77
CA THR A 685 -5.53 19.51 14.47
C THR A 685 -4.40 18.49 14.29
N ASP A 686 -3.69 18.56 13.17
CA ASP A 686 -2.58 17.68 12.83
C ASP A 686 -1.30 18.51 12.62
N ASN A 687 -0.38 18.43 13.58
CA ASN A 687 0.88 19.15 13.60
C ASN A 687 2.08 18.21 13.42
N ARG A 688 1.89 17.00 12.90
CA ARG A 688 2.97 16.01 12.71
C ARG A 688 4.11 16.51 11.82
N GLY A 689 3.85 17.46 10.94
CA GLY A 689 4.89 18.13 10.15
C GLY A 689 6.02 18.69 11.01
N SER A 690 5.69 19.21 12.19
CA SER A 690 6.66 19.77 13.14
C SER A 690 7.68 18.75 13.66
N MET A 691 7.36 17.45 13.73
CA MET A 691 8.32 16.40 14.10
C MET A 691 9.49 16.30 13.12
N TYR A 692 9.28 16.73 11.90
CA TYR A 692 10.26 16.65 10.81
C TYR A 692 10.86 18.02 10.49
N GLY A 693 10.71 19.02 11.40
CA GLY A 693 11.19 20.38 11.20
C GLY A 693 10.47 21.14 10.08
N LEU A 694 9.24 20.76 9.77
CA LEU A 694 8.41 21.34 8.71
C LEU A 694 7.17 21.97 9.36
N ASN A 695 7.19 23.31 9.54
CA ASN A 695 6.10 24.11 10.10
C ASN A 695 5.23 24.72 9.00
#